data_4f7a79977cccf38d4b4bae976ff2dad3
#
_entry.id   4f7a79977cccf38d4b4bae976ff2dad3
#
_cell.length_a   1.000
_cell.length_b   1.000
_cell.length_c   1.000
_cell.angle_alpha   90.00
_cell.angle_beta   90.00
_cell.angle_gamma   90.00
#
_symmetry.space_group_name_H-M   'P 1'
#
loop_
_entity.id
_entity.type
_entity.pdbx_description
1 polymer ?
#
loop_
_entity_poly.entity_id
_entity_poly.type
_entity_poly.pdbx_seq_one_letter_code
_entity_poly.pdbx_strand_id
1 'polypeptide(L)'
;MRKLFLNVISLCVLALSTYAANWNDVAGVTPIEKPRPAGVSNGIYYGEDGTSVTLCTYAASKTQSAKRVFLLGDMTNWKLSADYQLYKDGNYFWITLTGLESGKEYRFQYAVERADGVKKQISDLYSEKVLHPDDQYEPKKVDPDLLDYPTGKGADGYVTVIQPGKPQFQWSDATLNFKRPNKNNLVIYELWIYDYTEGRSLKGLMKRLDYIQNLGVNAVELMPICEFDGNYNWGYSPNHYFAPDRAYGSEEMYKTFIDECHKRGIAVILDMVFNHATGNNPMNKLYPYGTDLASNPWFNVNAPHSDNVYEDWNHGFEPAHEMFIRALQYWLKEYKVDGYRLDLSHGLCSDKPNTAVGNLKDYYNKGVKAVSSDAYMILEHWGSNMGSERPELISYGMQCWSNTTNAYCQTAMGWLKDGDGFVSYCESHDEERMQYKAKKYGNGDLQTNTAARLGRVAENVAFNVLLNGSHMLWMWEEIGYDFSINSDLDHPNAENSSYRCNKKPRPEIRSYFTNSNRVAAFTKCAQVITLRTQLMPEVFEGNPTLVSVSSGSKLRKIRWGNNLYAVANFDVSSSQGATLPDGTWYDYLNGGTPASGTYTLAPGELKVFTGTQIAPPTFSDISKRDHTPIGNVETDAPKAYKMIRDGQVLIVRGDKTYTITGSLVQ
;
A
#
# COMPACT_ATOMS: atom_id res chain seq x y z
N MET A 1 -26.44 -7.79 -50.60
CA MET A 1 -25.16 -7.57 -51.27
C MET A 1 -24.04 -7.82 -50.23
N ARG A 2 -23.65 -9.09 -50.13
CA ARG A 2 -22.45 -9.55 -49.45
C ARG A 2 -21.34 -9.52 -50.48
N LYS A 3 -20.22 -8.88 -50.17
CA LYS A 3 -18.84 -9.09 -50.64
C LYS A 3 -18.10 -7.75 -50.71
N LEU A 4 -16.92 -7.75 -50.22
CA LEU A 4 -15.82 -6.79 -50.19
C LEU A 4 -15.68 -5.98 -48.91
N PHE A 5 -15.06 -6.59 -47.94
CA PHE A 5 -14.03 -5.99 -47.06
C PHE A 5 -13.23 -7.13 -46.40
N LEU A 6 -12.62 -7.93 -47.25
CA LEU A 6 -11.50 -8.80 -46.90
C LEU A 6 -10.36 -8.41 -47.84
N ASN A 7 -9.33 -7.85 -47.28
CA ASN A 7 -7.99 -7.64 -47.79
C ASN A 7 -7.56 -6.19 -47.54
N VAL A 8 -6.95 -5.95 -46.39
CA VAL A 8 -5.72 -5.16 -46.13
C VAL A 8 -5.41 -5.29 -44.64
N ILE A 9 -5.20 -6.49 -44.16
CA ILE A 9 -4.42 -6.78 -42.97
C ILE A 9 -3.45 -7.88 -43.35
N SER A 10 -2.46 -7.52 -44.13
CA SER A 10 -1.31 -8.37 -44.36
C SER A 10 -0.17 -7.42 -44.71
N LEU A 11 0.96 -7.64 -44.08
CA LEU A 11 2.27 -7.02 -44.16
C LEU A 11 2.45 -5.72 -43.35
N CYS A 12 2.69 -5.89 -42.07
CA CYS A 12 3.81 -5.33 -41.33
C CYS A 12 4.07 -6.19 -40.10
N VAL A 13 4.17 -7.50 -40.25
CA VAL A 13 5.01 -8.32 -39.37
C VAL A 13 6.43 -8.12 -39.89
N LEU A 14 7.04 -7.01 -39.52
CA LEU A 14 8.46 -6.95 -39.38
C LEU A 14 8.80 -8.04 -38.35
N ALA A 15 9.32 -9.16 -38.86
CA ALA A 15 9.97 -10.17 -38.06
C ALA A 15 11.15 -9.47 -37.34
N LEU A 16 10.89 -8.89 -36.18
CA LEU A 16 11.88 -8.79 -35.13
C LEU A 16 12.22 -10.23 -34.83
N SER A 17 13.28 -10.73 -35.45
CA SER A 17 13.93 -11.95 -35.04
C SER A 17 14.37 -11.73 -33.59
N THR A 18 13.51 -12.09 -32.65
CA THR A 18 13.90 -12.30 -31.27
C THR A 18 14.94 -13.39 -31.32
N TYR A 19 16.19 -13.05 -31.14
CA TYR A 19 17.24 -14.03 -30.94
C TYR A 19 16.96 -14.73 -29.61
N ALA A 20 16.05 -15.70 -29.62
CA ALA A 20 15.90 -16.61 -28.48
C ALA A 20 17.27 -17.22 -28.16
N ALA A 21 17.53 -17.54 -26.90
CA ALA A 21 18.77 -18.18 -26.47
C ALA A 21 19.12 -19.34 -27.41
N ASN A 22 20.30 -19.32 -28.01
CA ASN A 22 20.73 -20.35 -28.93
C ASN A 22 21.21 -21.60 -28.17
N TRP A 23 20.33 -22.55 -27.97
CA TRP A 23 20.61 -23.79 -27.24
C TRP A 23 21.61 -24.73 -27.92
N ASN A 24 21.93 -24.50 -29.20
CA ASN A 24 22.97 -25.25 -29.89
C ASN A 24 24.37 -24.93 -29.34
N ASP A 25 24.58 -23.71 -28.79
CA ASP A 25 25.85 -23.31 -28.20
C ASP A 25 26.22 -24.15 -26.96
N VAL A 26 25.22 -24.79 -26.33
CA VAL A 26 25.37 -25.64 -25.14
C VAL A 26 24.83 -27.06 -25.33
N ALA A 27 24.67 -27.52 -26.56
CA ALA A 27 24.03 -28.82 -26.85
C ALA A 27 24.72 -30.00 -26.16
N GLY A 28 26.03 -30.04 -26.06
CA GLY A 28 26.84 -31.08 -25.44
C GLY A 28 27.17 -30.87 -23.96
N VAL A 29 26.68 -29.82 -23.34
CA VAL A 29 27.00 -29.51 -21.94
C VAL A 29 26.18 -30.39 -21.01
N THR A 30 26.82 -31.11 -20.07
CA THR A 30 26.18 -31.98 -19.09
C THR A 30 25.98 -31.23 -17.76
N PRO A 31 24.95 -31.56 -16.96
CA PRO A 31 24.76 -30.99 -15.63
C PRO A 31 25.97 -31.26 -14.71
N ILE A 32 26.32 -30.31 -13.88
CA ILE A 32 27.37 -30.44 -12.85
C ILE A 32 26.68 -30.43 -11.49
N GLU A 33 26.67 -31.56 -10.81
CA GLU A 33 26.13 -31.67 -9.46
C GLU A 33 27.14 -31.08 -8.44
N LYS A 34 26.66 -30.13 -7.63
CA LYS A 34 27.48 -29.52 -6.58
C LYS A 34 26.56 -28.94 -5.48
N PRO A 35 26.81 -29.26 -4.20
CA PRO A 35 26.05 -28.71 -3.10
C PRO A 35 26.08 -27.17 -3.09
N ARG A 36 24.99 -26.54 -2.73
CA ARG A 36 24.89 -25.10 -2.51
C ARG A 36 25.79 -24.66 -1.35
N PRO A 37 26.29 -23.42 -1.37
CA PRO A 37 26.92 -22.84 -0.18
C PRO A 37 25.96 -22.89 1.01
N ALA A 38 26.51 -23.06 2.21
CA ALA A 38 25.72 -23.08 3.43
C ALA A 38 24.89 -21.77 3.58
N GLY A 39 23.62 -21.89 3.91
CA GLY A 39 22.70 -20.75 4.07
C GLY A 39 22.11 -20.21 2.75
N VAL A 40 22.47 -20.76 1.59
CA VAL A 40 21.90 -20.38 0.30
C VAL A 40 20.65 -21.19 0.01
N SER A 41 19.49 -20.52 -0.10
CA SER A 41 18.25 -21.05 -0.66
C SER A 41 17.89 -20.32 -1.95
N ASN A 42 16.62 -20.28 -2.38
CA ASN A 42 16.23 -19.42 -3.50
C ASN A 42 16.62 -17.97 -3.29
N GLY A 43 17.06 -17.29 -4.35
CA GLY A 43 17.23 -15.85 -4.35
C GLY A 43 18.63 -15.35 -4.72
N ILE A 44 18.86 -14.09 -4.45
CA ILE A 44 20.03 -13.31 -4.81
C ILE A 44 20.81 -12.98 -3.53
N TYR A 45 22.09 -13.32 -3.47
CA TYR A 45 22.97 -13.11 -2.31
C TYR A 45 24.19 -12.31 -2.72
N TYR A 46 24.25 -11.06 -2.32
CA TYR A 46 25.39 -10.17 -2.56
C TYR A 46 26.53 -10.48 -1.61
N GLY A 47 27.75 -10.56 -2.15
CA GLY A 47 28.96 -10.72 -1.34
C GLY A 47 29.35 -9.42 -0.64
N GLU A 48 29.94 -9.55 0.56
CA GLU A 48 30.45 -8.39 1.33
C GLU A 48 31.57 -7.62 0.60
N ASP A 49 32.22 -8.27 -0.37
CA ASP A 49 33.26 -7.66 -1.22
C ASP A 49 32.71 -6.64 -2.23
N GLY A 50 31.38 -6.56 -2.35
CA GLY A 50 30.70 -5.67 -3.32
C GLY A 50 30.98 -5.98 -4.79
N THR A 51 31.61 -7.13 -5.09
CA THR A 51 31.99 -7.55 -6.45
C THR A 51 31.56 -8.97 -6.79
N SER A 52 30.90 -9.65 -5.86
CA SER A 52 30.40 -11.01 -6.05
C SER A 52 28.91 -11.12 -5.75
N VAL A 53 28.24 -12.05 -6.43
CA VAL A 53 26.82 -12.38 -6.23
C VAL A 53 26.61 -13.88 -6.39
N THR A 54 25.97 -14.51 -5.42
CA THR A 54 25.47 -15.89 -5.57
C THR A 54 24.00 -15.85 -5.96
N LEU A 55 23.66 -16.48 -7.06
CA LEU A 55 22.30 -16.63 -7.58
C LEU A 55 21.84 -18.05 -7.36
N CYS A 56 20.63 -18.26 -6.88
CA CYS A 56 20.05 -19.58 -6.69
C CYS A 56 18.57 -19.59 -7.04
N THR A 57 18.14 -20.50 -7.92
CA THR A 57 16.75 -20.66 -8.32
C THR A 57 16.27 -22.09 -8.17
N TYR A 58 15.01 -22.24 -7.75
CA TYR A 58 14.32 -23.54 -7.77
C TYR A 58 13.75 -23.77 -9.17
N ALA A 59 14.14 -24.86 -9.82
CA ALA A 59 13.67 -25.21 -11.16
C ALA A 59 13.28 -26.69 -11.24
N ALA A 60 12.10 -27.00 -10.72
CA ALA A 60 11.54 -28.35 -10.78
C ALA A 60 10.01 -28.33 -10.93
N SER A 61 9.48 -29.38 -11.54
CA SER A 61 8.07 -29.74 -11.44
C SER A 61 7.80 -30.46 -10.11
N LYS A 62 6.54 -30.85 -9.85
CA LYS A 62 6.18 -31.68 -8.69
C LYS A 62 6.94 -33.02 -8.64
N THR A 63 7.44 -33.50 -9.77
CA THR A 63 8.02 -34.85 -9.90
C THR A 63 9.46 -34.87 -10.39
N GLN A 64 9.92 -33.84 -11.08
CA GLN A 64 11.23 -33.90 -11.76
C GLN A 64 11.93 -32.53 -11.70
N SER A 65 13.21 -32.55 -11.35
CA SER A 65 14.11 -31.40 -11.47
C SER A 65 14.40 -31.07 -12.95
N ALA A 66 14.62 -29.79 -13.24
CA ALA A 66 15.12 -29.38 -14.54
C ALA A 66 16.43 -30.13 -14.90
N LYS A 67 16.70 -30.25 -16.18
CA LYS A 67 17.95 -30.85 -16.66
C LYS A 67 19.12 -29.90 -16.41
N ARG A 68 19.01 -28.68 -16.91
CA ARG A 68 20.07 -27.67 -16.87
C ARG A 68 19.50 -26.27 -16.74
N VAL A 69 20.26 -25.41 -16.10
CA VAL A 69 19.97 -23.97 -16.04
C VAL A 69 21.24 -23.20 -16.39
N PHE A 70 21.12 -22.19 -17.22
CA PHE A 70 22.20 -21.30 -17.60
C PHE A 70 21.84 -19.87 -17.26
N LEU A 71 22.84 -19.06 -16.95
CA LEU A 71 22.71 -17.62 -16.86
C LEU A 71 22.79 -17.01 -18.26
N LEU A 72 21.91 -16.06 -18.56
CA LEU A 72 21.86 -15.32 -19.81
C LEU A 72 21.71 -13.83 -19.48
N GLY A 73 22.69 -13.01 -19.81
CA GLY A 73 22.65 -11.62 -19.41
C GLY A 73 23.87 -10.80 -19.86
N ASP A 74 24.04 -9.62 -19.28
CA ASP A 74 25.12 -8.71 -19.63
C ASP A 74 26.52 -9.33 -19.42
N MET A 75 26.70 -10.15 -18.37
CA MET A 75 27.95 -10.86 -18.08
C MET A 75 28.28 -11.95 -19.11
N THR A 76 27.30 -12.42 -19.85
CA THR A 76 27.47 -13.46 -20.89
C THR A 76 27.36 -12.89 -22.31
N ASN A 77 27.26 -11.57 -22.44
CA ASN A 77 26.89 -10.91 -23.70
C ASN A 77 25.61 -11.49 -24.34
N TRP A 78 24.67 -11.91 -23.51
CA TRP A 78 23.39 -12.50 -23.89
C TRP A 78 23.53 -13.77 -24.76
N LYS A 79 24.57 -14.57 -24.50
CA LYS A 79 24.79 -15.88 -25.15
C LYS A 79 24.85 -16.98 -24.09
N LEU A 80 24.36 -18.15 -24.43
CA LEU A 80 24.55 -19.34 -23.60
C LEU A 80 25.98 -19.82 -23.67
N SER A 81 26.57 -20.16 -22.52
CA SER A 81 27.93 -20.71 -22.42
C SER A 81 28.02 -21.73 -21.31
N ALA A 82 28.86 -22.73 -21.48
CA ALA A 82 29.14 -23.71 -20.44
C ALA A 82 29.71 -23.07 -19.16
N ASP A 83 30.46 -21.98 -19.28
CA ASP A 83 31.07 -21.26 -18.16
C ASP A 83 30.04 -20.61 -17.23
N TYR A 84 28.82 -20.40 -17.72
CA TYR A 84 27.69 -19.82 -16.99
C TYR A 84 26.55 -20.82 -16.75
N GLN A 85 26.86 -22.13 -16.78
CA GLN A 85 25.96 -23.16 -16.32
C GLN A 85 25.86 -23.11 -14.79
N LEU A 86 24.64 -23.14 -14.27
CA LEU A 86 24.41 -23.23 -12.85
C LEU A 86 24.68 -24.67 -12.36
N TYR A 87 25.32 -24.80 -11.20
CA TYR A 87 25.49 -26.05 -10.49
C TYR A 87 24.13 -26.56 -9.99
N LYS A 88 23.91 -27.86 -10.07
CA LYS A 88 22.68 -28.49 -9.64
C LYS A 88 22.83 -29.10 -8.24
N ASP A 89 21.87 -28.83 -7.37
CA ASP A 89 21.73 -29.40 -6.03
C ASP A 89 20.27 -29.82 -5.84
N GLY A 90 19.95 -31.02 -6.24
CA GLY A 90 18.57 -31.51 -6.26
C GLY A 90 17.69 -30.70 -7.21
N ASN A 91 16.73 -29.98 -6.65
CA ASN A 91 15.80 -29.12 -7.39
C ASN A 91 16.28 -27.67 -7.52
N TYR A 92 17.41 -27.33 -6.92
CA TYR A 92 17.98 -25.99 -6.93
C TYR A 92 19.16 -25.91 -7.89
N PHE A 93 19.31 -24.74 -8.50
CA PHE A 93 20.39 -24.43 -9.42
C PHE A 93 21.06 -23.13 -8.97
N TRP A 94 22.38 -23.12 -8.83
CA TRP A 94 23.11 -21.99 -8.29
C TRP A 94 24.41 -21.70 -9.00
N ILE A 95 24.84 -20.44 -8.96
CA ILE A 95 26.12 -19.97 -9.45
C ILE A 95 26.62 -18.80 -8.61
N THR A 96 27.93 -18.70 -8.38
CA THR A 96 28.53 -17.50 -7.82
C THR A 96 29.28 -16.76 -8.91
N LEU A 97 28.90 -15.53 -9.17
CA LEU A 97 29.60 -14.60 -10.04
C LEU A 97 30.61 -13.82 -9.22
N THR A 98 31.81 -13.63 -9.75
CA THR A 98 32.91 -12.86 -9.10
C THR A 98 33.50 -11.88 -10.09
N GLY A 99 34.18 -10.83 -9.57
CA GLY A 99 34.82 -9.82 -10.41
C GLY A 99 33.85 -8.89 -11.13
N LEU A 100 32.65 -8.76 -10.62
CA LEU A 100 31.71 -7.75 -11.09
C LEU A 100 32.16 -6.36 -10.62
N GLU A 101 31.83 -5.34 -11.41
CA GLU A 101 32.10 -3.95 -11.05
C GLU A 101 31.16 -3.46 -9.98
N SER A 102 31.69 -3.00 -8.84
CA SER A 102 30.93 -2.52 -7.70
C SER A 102 30.08 -1.30 -8.07
N GLY A 103 28.80 -1.31 -7.70
CA GLY A 103 27.83 -0.24 -7.99
C GLY A 103 27.23 -0.27 -9.39
N LYS A 104 27.69 -1.16 -10.27
CA LYS A 104 27.14 -1.30 -11.62
C LYS A 104 25.96 -2.26 -11.67
N GLU A 105 24.96 -1.88 -12.46
CA GLU A 105 23.79 -2.72 -12.72
C GLU A 105 24.07 -3.72 -13.84
N TYR A 106 23.63 -4.97 -13.63
CA TYR A 106 23.71 -6.07 -14.60
C TYR A 106 22.34 -6.71 -14.77
N ARG A 107 21.94 -6.90 -16.02
CA ARG A 107 20.68 -7.53 -16.44
C ARG A 107 20.89 -9.01 -16.72
N PHE A 108 19.97 -9.85 -16.26
CA PHE A 108 20.01 -11.28 -16.59
C PHE A 108 18.64 -11.95 -16.56
N GLN A 109 18.59 -13.15 -17.11
CA GLN A 109 17.54 -14.15 -16.99
C GLN A 109 18.17 -15.51 -16.79
N TYR A 110 17.38 -16.46 -16.26
CA TYR A 110 17.71 -17.89 -16.30
C TYR A 110 17.16 -18.51 -17.57
N ALA A 111 18.01 -19.22 -18.31
CA ALA A 111 17.59 -20.10 -19.39
C ALA A 111 17.50 -21.54 -18.84
N VAL A 112 16.29 -22.06 -18.74
CA VAL A 112 15.99 -23.34 -18.10
C VAL A 112 15.64 -24.38 -19.16
N GLU A 113 16.30 -25.54 -19.15
CA GLU A 113 15.88 -26.76 -19.86
C GLU A 113 15.18 -27.69 -18.87
N ARG A 114 13.86 -27.78 -18.98
CA ARG A 114 13.01 -28.63 -18.14
C ARG A 114 13.30 -30.12 -18.39
N ALA A 115 12.85 -30.98 -17.49
CA ALA A 115 12.99 -32.45 -17.60
C ALA A 115 12.41 -33.03 -18.90
N ASP A 116 11.29 -32.47 -19.37
CA ASP A 116 10.61 -32.82 -20.61
C ASP A 116 11.28 -32.25 -21.88
N GLY A 117 12.33 -31.48 -21.74
CA GLY A 117 13.08 -30.85 -22.83
C GLY A 117 12.54 -29.48 -23.27
N VAL A 118 11.45 -28.98 -22.69
CA VAL A 118 10.94 -27.64 -22.93
C VAL A 118 11.95 -26.62 -22.40
N LYS A 119 12.16 -25.56 -23.15
CA LYS A 119 13.12 -24.49 -22.86
C LYS A 119 12.39 -23.21 -22.53
N LYS A 120 12.73 -22.59 -21.41
CA LYS A 120 12.13 -21.35 -20.90
C LYS A 120 13.18 -20.33 -20.52
N GLN A 121 12.84 -19.05 -20.63
CA GLN A 121 13.60 -17.95 -20.05
C GLN A 121 12.74 -17.30 -18.98
N ILE A 122 13.30 -17.11 -17.79
CA ILE A 122 12.60 -16.52 -16.63
C ILE A 122 13.50 -15.53 -15.91
N SER A 123 12.91 -14.50 -15.34
CA SER A 123 13.55 -13.65 -14.33
C SER A 123 13.73 -14.39 -13.01
N ASP A 124 14.51 -13.84 -12.10
CA ASP A 124 14.59 -14.36 -10.73
C ASP A 124 13.35 -13.95 -9.93
N LEU A 125 12.78 -14.88 -9.17
CA LEU A 125 11.60 -14.66 -8.33
C LEU A 125 11.87 -13.66 -7.18
N TYR A 126 13.11 -13.55 -6.75
CA TYR A 126 13.56 -12.65 -5.67
C TYR A 126 14.18 -11.35 -6.20
N SER A 127 13.86 -10.96 -7.44
CA SER A 127 14.35 -9.73 -8.04
C SER A 127 13.90 -8.51 -7.23
N GLU A 128 14.86 -7.69 -6.82
CA GLU A 128 14.63 -6.38 -6.18
C GLU A 128 14.40 -5.26 -7.20
N LYS A 129 14.80 -5.50 -8.44
CA LYS A 129 14.57 -4.64 -9.60
C LYS A 129 14.40 -5.49 -10.84
N VAL A 130 13.42 -5.17 -11.64
CA VAL A 130 13.18 -5.83 -12.94
C VAL A 130 12.99 -4.80 -14.05
N LEU A 131 13.17 -5.25 -15.30
CA LEU A 131 12.88 -4.46 -16.50
C LEU A 131 11.91 -5.22 -17.39
N HIS A 132 11.08 -4.47 -18.12
CA HIS A 132 10.13 -5.00 -19.08
C HIS A 132 10.17 -4.17 -20.38
N PRO A 133 9.79 -4.71 -21.55
CA PRO A 133 9.74 -3.95 -22.79
C PRO A 133 8.91 -2.66 -22.73
N ASP A 134 7.91 -2.61 -21.86
CA ASP A 134 7.02 -1.45 -21.69
C ASP A 134 7.63 -0.31 -20.87
N ASP A 135 8.83 -0.48 -20.32
CA ASP A 135 9.52 0.54 -19.52
C ASP A 135 9.86 1.79 -20.33
N GLN A 136 9.94 1.68 -21.64
CA GLN A 136 10.14 2.81 -22.55
C GLN A 136 9.02 3.87 -22.49
N TYR A 137 7.88 3.55 -21.88
CA TYR A 137 6.71 4.44 -21.76
C TYR A 137 6.71 5.19 -20.41
N GLU A 138 5.79 4.87 -19.51
CA GLU A 138 5.62 5.57 -18.24
C GLU A 138 6.83 5.47 -17.30
N PRO A 139 7.46 4.30 -17.08
CA PRO A 139 8.62 4.20 -16.21
C PRO A 139 9.76 5.16 -16.62
N LYS A 140 10.09 5.25 -17.90
CA LYS A 140 11.10 6.20 -18.40
C LYS A 140 10.74 7.67 -18.25
N LYS A 141 9.46 8.01 -18.20
CA LYS A 141 9.00 9.40 -17.92
C LYS A 141 9.18 9.77 -16.46
N VAL A 142 8.96 8.81 -15.57
CA VAL A 142 9.07 9.00 -14.12
C VAL A 142 10.52 8.93 -13.66
N ASP A 143 11.27 7.96 -14.18
CA ASP A 143 12.70 7.71 -13.93
C ASP A 143 13.48 7.66 -15.26
N PRO A 144 13.97 8.82 -15.77
CA PRO A 144 14.73 8.87 -17.02
C PRO A 144 16.03 8.07 -16.98
N ASP A 145 16.59 7.84 -15.79
CA ASP A 145 17.84 7.11 -15.58
C ASP A 145 17.64 5.60 -15.45
N LEU A 146 16.39 5.12 -15.51
CA LEU A 146 16.08 3.70 -15.53
C LEU A 146 16.86 3.00 -16.64
N LEU A 147 17.56 1.90 -16.31
CA LEU A 147 18.32 1.10 -17.27
C LEU A 147 17.45 0.63 -18.44
N ASP A 148 17.99 0.65 -19.65
CA ASP A 148 17.22 0.23 -20.82
C ASP A 148 16.98 -1.28 -20.83
N TYR A 149 15.78 -1.67 -21.26
CA TYR A 149 15.49 -3.08 -21.55
C TYR A 149 16.46 -3.60 -22.63
N PRO A 150 16.99 -4.84 -22.54
CA PRO A 150 17.98 -5.38 -23.51
C PRO A 150 17.31 -5.82 -24.82
N THR A 151 16.69 -4.88 -25.52
CA THR A 151 16.02 -5.09 -26.80
C THR A 151 16.97 -5.67 -27.83
N GLY A 152 16.54 -6.68 -28.59
CA GLY A 152 17.31 -7.33 -29.65
C GLY A 152 18.42 -8.26 -29.14
N LYS A 153 18.56 -8.46 -27.83
CA LYS A 153 19.54 -9.38 -27.23
C LYS A 153 18.96 -10.76 -26.86
N GLY A 154 17.70 -11.03 -27.19
CA GLY A 154 17.06 -12.31 -26.90
C GLY A 154 16.42 -12.44 -25.52
N ALA A 155 16.26 -11.34 -24.80
CA ALA A 155 15.50 -11.31 -23.57
C ALA A 155 14.01 -11.54 -23.83
N ASP A 156 13.31 -12.17 -22.88
CA ASP A 156 11.89 -12.54 -22.99
C ASP A 156 11.09 -12.12 -21.74
N GLY A 157 10.26 -11.10 -21.86
CA GLY A 157 9.44 -10.55 -20.76
C GLY A 157 10.31 -9.90 -19.68
N TYR A 158 10.02 -10.16 -18.40
CA TYR A 158 10.77 -9.56 -17.30
C TYR A 158 12.23 -10.00 -17.23
N VAL A 159 13.10 -9.04 -16.98
CA VAL A 159 14.56 -9.21 -16.83
C VAL A 159 14.96 -8.75 -15.44
N THR A 160 15.68 -9.58 -14.71
CA THR A 160 16.24 -9.26 -13.40
C THR A 160 17.41 -8.28 -13.53
N VAL A 161 17.51 -7.33 -12.63
CA VAL A 161 18.66 -6.45 -12.46
C VAL A 161 19.30 -6.71 -11.11
N ILE A 162 20.63 -6.93 -11.10
CA ILE A 162 21.46 -7.00 -9.88
C ILE A 162 22.44 -5.84 -9.86
N GLN A 163 22.77 -5.37 -8.67
CA GLN A 163 23.74 -4.29 -8.45
C GLN A 163 24.64 -4.62 -7.25
N PRO A 164 25.73 -5.38 -7.45
CA PRO A 164 26.67 -5.65 -6.38
C PRO A 164 27.32 -4.35 -5.88
N GLY A 165 27.53 -4.23 -4.58
CA GLY A 165 28.10 -3.01 -4.00
C GLY A 165 27.23 -1.76 -4.12
N LYS A 166 25.91 -1.93 -4.26
CA LYS A 166 24.90 -0.84 -4.30
C LYS A 166 25.04 0.06 -3.08
N PRO A 167 25.11 1.40 -3.26
CA PRO A 167 25.10 2.33 -2.14
C PRO A 167 23.84 2.18 -1.27
N GLN A 168 24.03 2.19 0.04
CA GLN A 168 22.92 2.13 0.99
C GLN A 168 22.21 3.49 1.06
N PHE A 169 20.87 3.48 1.04
CA PHE A 169 20.05 4.67 1.24
C PHE A 169 20.29 5.25 2.64
N GLN A 170 20.46 6.57 2.71
CA GLN A 170 20.70 7.27 3.97
C GLN A 170 19.38 7.73 4.58
N TRP A 171 18.89 6.98 5.53
CA TRP A 171 17.68 7.30 6.28
C TRP A 171 17.91 8.47 7.24
N SER A 172 16.90 9.34 7.38
CA SER A 172 16.93 10.41 8.38
C SER A 172 16.77 9.86 9.82
N ASP A 173 17.17 10.67 10.80
CA ASP A 173 16.96 10.36 12.22
C ASP A 173 15.48 10.16 12.55
N ALA A 174 14.58 10.81 11.82
CA ALA A 174 13.14 10.64 11.99
C ALA A 174 12.70 9.21 11.68
N THR A 175 13.21 8.61 10.60
CA THR A 175 12.93 7.21 10.24
C THR A 175 13.65 6.23 11.17
N LEU A 176 14.91 6.47 11.49
CA LEU A 176 15.68 5.56 12.36
C LEU A 176 15.10 5.48 13.78
N ASN A 177 14.42 6.53 14.24
CA ASN A 177 13.80 6.62 15.56
C ASN A 177 12.28 6.68 15.51
N PHE A 178 11.67 6.34 14.38
CA PHE A 178 10.23 6.42 14.19
C PHE A 178 9.49 5.55 15.22
N LYS A 179 8.47 6.15 15.84
CA LYS A 179 7.58 5.47 16.78
C LYS A 179 6.22 5.28 16.11
N ARG A 180 5.88 4.05 15.83
CA ARG A 180 4.59 3.70 15.24
C ARG A 180 3.45 4.13 16.15
N PRO A 181 2.41 4.78 15.62
CA PRO A 181 1.17 4.99 16.35
C PRO A 181 0.61 3.69 16.93
N ASN A 182 -0.12 3.78 18.04
CA ASN A 182 -0.82 2.62 18.61
C ASN A 182 -1.75 2.02 17.53
N LYS A 183 -1.62 0.70 17.31
CA LYS A 183 -2.40 0.00 16.28
C LYS A 183 -3.92 0.14 16.44
N ASN A 184 -4.42 0.34 17.66
CA ASN A 184 -5.84 0.55 17.93
C ASN A 184 -6.27 2.01 17.79
N ASN A 185 -5.35 2.91 17.41
CA ASN A 185 -5.62 4.33 17.21
C ASN A 185 -5.14 4.83 15.85
N LEU A 186 -5.04 3.94 14.85
CA LEU A 186 -4.72 4.33 13.49
C LEU A 186 -5.91 5.04 12.85
N VAL A 187 -5.61 6.11 12.14
CA VAL A 187 -6.46 6.68 11.10
C VAL A 187 -5.65 6.64 9.82
N ILE A 188 -5.99 5.68 8.97
CA ILE A 188 -5.27 5.32 7.76
C ILE A 188 -5.84 6.09 6.58
N TYR A 189 -4.98 6.55 5.69
CA TYR A 189 -5.38 7.15 4.42
C TYR A 189 -4.93 6.23 3.28
N GLU A 190 -5.86 5.43 2.74
CA GLU A 190 -5.64 4.55 1.61
C GLU A 190 -5.56 5.37 0.33
N LEU A 191 -4.55 5.12 -0.50
CA LEU A 191 -4.37 5.85 -1.76
C LEU A 191 -3.75 5.01 -2.87
N TRP A 192 -4.11 5.36 -4.11
CA TRP A 192 -3.50 4.85 -5.32
C TRP A 192 -2.58 5.91 -5.93
N ILE A 193 -1.28 5.63 -6.00
CA ILE A 193 -0.24 6.58 -6.45
C ILE A 193 -0.55 7.15 -7.83
N TYR A 194 -1.01 6.31 -8.74
CA TYR A 194 -1.31 6.70 -10.11
C TYR A 194 -2.41 7.78 -10.23
N ASP A 195 -3.44 7.70 -9.39
CA ASP A 195 -4.62 8.56 -9.48
C ASP A 195 -4.57 9.75 -8.50
N TYR A 196 -3.65 9.70 -7.52
CA TYR A 196 -3.61 10.69 -6.45
C TYR A 196 -3.14 12.06 -6.94
N THR A 197 -2.26 12.11 -7.94
CA THR A 197 -1.75 13.34 -8.52
C THR A 197 -1.61 13.24 -10.04
N GLU A 198 -1.58 14.40 -10.72
CA GLU A 198 -1.32 14.45 -12.16
C GLU A 198 0.04 13.88 -12.58
N GLY A 199 1.02 13.96 -11.67
CA GLY A 199 2.35 13.38 -11.90
C GLY A 199 2.37 11.86 -11.86
N ARG A 200 1.29 11.22 -11.43
CA ARG A 200 1.08 9.76 -11.40
C ARG A 200 2.26 8.97 -10.86
N SER A 201 2.97 9.54 -9.92
CA SER A 201 4.24 9.04 -9.42
C SER A 201 4.46 9.46 -7.97
N LEU A 202 5.41 8.81 -7.30
CA LEU A 202 5.85 9.17 -5.96
C LEU A 202 6.33 10.63 -5.88
N LYS A 203 6.98 11.13 -6.92
CA LYS A 203 7.37 12.55 -6.99
C LYS A 203 6.17 13.49 -6.96
N GLY A 204 5.08 13.10 -7.58
CA GLY A 204 3.80 13.81 -7.51
C GLY A 204 3.18 13.70 -6.12
N LEU A 205 3.14 12.49 -5.54
CA LEU A 205 2.59 12.23 -4.23
C LEU A 205 3.33 13.00 -3.11
N MET A 206 4.65 13.04 -3.14
CA MET A 206 5.45 13.81 -2.18
C MET A 206 5.06 15.29 -2.12
N LYS A 207 4.62 15.88 -3.22
CA LYS A 207 4.13 17.29 -3.24
C LYS A 207 2.79 17.48 -2.53
N ARG A 208 2.10 16.39 -2.18
CA ARG A 208 0.81 16.40 -1.46
C ARG A 208 0.93 15.96 0.00
N LEU A 209 2.13 15.68 0.49
CA LEU A 209 2.31 15.23 1.88
C LEU A 209 1.84 16.27 2.91
N ASP A 210 1.95 17.56 2.61
CA ASP A 210 1.43 18.62 3.50
C ASP A 210 -0.10 18.57 3.60
N TYR A 211 -0.81 18.27 2.49
CA TYR A 211 -2.25 18.04 2.51
C TYR A 211 -2.62 16.83 3.39
N ILE A 212 -1.91 15.72 3.25
CA ILE A 212 -2.13 14.51 4.05
C ILE A 212 -1.84 14.80 5.53
N GLN A 213 -0.77 15.53 5.83
CA GLN A 213 -0.44 15.94 7.19
C GLN A 213 -1.50 16.89 7.78
N ASN A 214 -2.02 17.84 7.00
CA ASN A 214 -3.10 18.73 7.41
C ASN A 214 -4.40 17.98 7.71
N LEU A 215 -4.67 16.87 7.00
CA LEU A 215 -5.82 16.01 7.29
C LEU A 215 -5.72 15.38 8.69
N GLY A 216 -4.52 15.24 9.23
CA GLY A 216 -4.29 14.72 10.57
C GLY A 216 -4.22 13.21 10.69
N VAL A 217 -4.24 12.47 9.58
CA VAL A 217 -4.04 11.01 9.58
C VAL A 217 -2.65 10.64 10.08
N ASN A 218 -2.52 9.49 10.71
CA ASN A 218 -1.25 9.01 11.26
C ASN A 218 -0.69 7.78 10.56
N ALA A 219 -1.35 7.32 9.50
CA ALA A 219 -0.83 6.30 8.61
C ALA A 219 -1.31 6.52 7.16
N VAL A 220 -0.49 6.11 6.20
CA VAL A 220 -0.84 6.00 4.77
C VAL A 220 -0.78 4.53 4.40
N GLU A 221 -1.80 4.03 3.71
CA GLU A 221 -1.79 2.72 3.07
C GLU A 221 -1.65 2.93 1.56
N LEU A 222 -0.55 2.42 1.00
CA LEU A 222 -0.34 2.41 -0.43
C LEU A 222 -1.00 1.18 -1.04
N MET A 223 -1.92 1.36 -1.98
CA MET A 223 -2.39 0.26 -2.83
C MET A 223 -1.18 -0.44 -3.45
N PRO A 224 -1.29 -1.71 -3.90
CA PRO A 224 -0.14 -2.56 -4.17
C PRO A 224 0.94 -1.90 -5.03
N ILE A 225 2.17 -1.94 -4.55
CA ILE A 225 3.35 -1.38 -5.20
C ILE A 225 4.37 -2.42 -5.65
N CYS A 226 4.16 -3.69 -5.35
CA CYS A 226 4.99 -4.75 -5.92
C CYS A 226 4.81 -4.77 -7.44
N GLU A 227 5.87 -5.06 -8.16
CA GLU A 227 5.86 -5.10 -9.62
C GLU A 227 4.68 -5.91 -10.17
N PHE A 228 3.83 -5.27 -10.96
CA PHE A 228 2.58 -5.82 -11.49
C PHE A 228 2.55 -5.80 -13.03
N ASP A 229 1.52 -6.41 -13.62
CA ASP A 229 1.36 -6.45 -15.07
C ASP A 229 1.02 -5.08 -15.66
N GLY A 230 1.87 -4.63 -16.59
CA GLY A 230 1.70 -3.37 -17.32
C GLY A 230 2.04 -2.15 -16.47
N ASN A 231 1.77 -0.95 -17.00
CA ASN A 231 2.11 0.33 -16.34
C ASN A 231 0.87 1.03 -15.73
N TYR A 232 -0.32 0.44 -15.86
CA TYR A 232 -1.60 1.02 -15.47
C TYR A 232 -2.47 -0.03 -14.80
N ASN A 233 -2.34 -0.15 -13.50
CA ASN A 233 -3.06 -1.14 -12.72
C ASN A 233 -3.24 -0.62 -11.29
N TRP A 234 -4.22 -1.14 -10.56
CA TRP A 234 -4.32 -0.95 -9.12
C TRP A 234 -3.23 -1.67 -8.35
N GLY A 235 -2.49 -2.60 -9.02
CA GLY A 235 -1.43 -3.39 -8.44
C GLY A 235 -1.83 -4.83 -8.06
N TYR A 236 -3.11 -5.20 -8.23
CA TYR A 236 -3.62 -6.54 -7.89
C TYR A 236 -3.33 -7.60 -8.97
N SER A 237 -2.28 -7.41 -9.75
CA SER A 237 -1.75 -8.39 -10.72
C SER A 237 -0.23 -8.55 -10.56
N PRO A 238 0.25 -8.98 -9.36
CA PRO A 238 1.68 -8.97 -9.03
C PRO A 238 2.45 -10.06 -9.75
N ASN A 239 3.72 -9.75 -10.04
CA ASN A 239 4.67 -10.69 -10.65
C ASN A 239 5.92 -10.89 -9.79
N HIS A 240 6.45 -9.82 -9.15
CA HIS A 240 7.67 -9.87 -8.35
C HIS A 240 7.44 -9.16 -7.00
N TYR A 241 7.63 -9.89 -5.92
CA TYR A 241 7.26 -9.45 -4.57
C TYR A 241 8.34 -8.65 -3.83
N PHE A 242 9.54 -8.55 -4.39
CA PHE A 242 10.67 -7.80 -3.83
C PHE A 242 10.98 -6.53 -4.64
N ALA A 243 10.47 -6.41 -5.86
CA ALA A 243 10.67 -5.25 -6.71
C ALA A 243 9.50 -4.26 -6.56
N PRO A 244 9.76 -2.98 -6.27
CA PRO A 244 8.74 -1.94 -6.40
C PRO A 244 8.43 -1.67 -7.87
N ASP A 245 7.17 -1.32 -8.16
CA ASP A 245 6.75 -1.04 -9.52
C ASP A 245 7.41 0.23 -10.08
N ARG A 246 8.01 0.09 -11.24
CA ARG A 246 8.78 1.14 -11.92
C ARG A 246 7.94 2.29 -12.44
N ALA A 247 6.63 2.06 -12.69
CA ALA A 247 5.75 3.09 -13.19
C ALA A 247 5.52 4.22 -12.19
N TYR A 248 5.76 3.96 -10.89
CA TYR A 248 5.61 4.96 -9.83
C TYR A 248 6.91 5.67 -9.47
N GLY A 249 8.06 5.06 -9.74
CA GLY A 249 9.37 5.64 -9.45
C GLY A 249 10.47 4.63 -9.17
N SER A 250 11.67 5.16 -8.93
CA SER A 250 12.83 4.37 -8.53
C SER A 250 12.74 3.92 -7.06
N GLU A 251 13.53 2.93 -6.68
CA GLU A 251 13.70 2.50 -5.30
C GLU A 251 14.02 3.67 -4.35
N GLU A 252 14.89 4.58 -4.78
CA GLU A 252 15.24 5.76 -4.00
C GLU A 252 14.03 6.68 -3.77
N MET A 253 13.16 6.82 -4.77
CA MET A 253 11.92 7.60 -4.63
C MET A 253 10.96 6.98 -3.61
N TYR A 254 10.83 5.65 -3.57
CA TYR A 254 10.03 4.96 -2.56
C TYR A 254 10.61 5.15 -1.15
N LYS A 255 11.90 4.97 -0.98
CA LYS A 255 12.58 5.19 0.30
C LYS A 255 12.48 6.65 0.76
N THR A 256 12.64 7.61 -0.15
CA THR A 256 12.46 9.04 0.12
C THR A 256 11.03 9.35 0.56
N PHE A 257 10.02 8.78 -0.12
CA PHE A 257 8.62 8.96 0.26
C PHE A 257 8.36 8.47 1.69
N ILE A 258 8.86 7.29 2.05
CA ILE A 258 8.71 6.72 3.38
C ILE A 258 9.40 7.62 4.43
N ASP A 259 10.62 8.06 4.15
CA ASP A 259 11.37 8.96 5.01
C ASP A 259 10.65 10.31 5.23
N GLU A 260 10.03 10.85 4.19
CA GLU A 260 9.21 12.06 4.27
C GLU A 260 7.90 11.87 5.05
N CYS A 261 7.29 10.68 4.99
CA CYS A 261 6.15 10.32 5.83
C CYS A 261 6.55 10.27 7.31
N HIS A 262 7.64 9.58 7.64
CA HIS A 262 8.14 9.47 9.01
C HIS A 262 8.53 10.83 9.62
N LYS A 263 9.12 11.73 8.84
CA LYS A 263 9.38 13.13 9.26
C LYS A 263 8.10 13.88 9.66
N ARG A 264 6.95 13.45 9.17
CA ARG A 264 5.63 14.02 9.47
C ARG A 264 4.85 13.24 10.52
N GLY A 265 5.45 12.19 11.09
CA GLY A 265 4.78 11.32 12.08
C GLY A 265 3.74 10.38 11.46
N ILE A 266 3.85 10.11 10.16
CA ILE A 266 2.92 9.28 9.39
C ILE A 266 3.57 7.93 9.12
N ALA A 267 2.95 6.85 9.57
CA ALA A 267 3.34 5.46 9.28
C ALA A 267 3.01 5.10 7.82
N VAL A 268 3.77 4.16 7.24
CA VAL A 268 3.52 3.67 5.87
C VAL A 268 3.20 2.18 5.89
N ILE A 269 2.03 1.83 5.38
CA ILE A 269 1.50 0.47 5.27
C ILE A 269 1.48 0.10 3.79
N LEU A 270 1.92 -1.12 3.45
CA LEU A 270 1.86 -1.63 2.08
C LEU A 270 0.72 -2.64 1.94
N ASP A 271 -0.08 -2.46 0.91
CA ASP A 271 -1.01 -3.49 0.46
C ASP A 271 -0.25 -4.56 -0.34
N MET A 272 -0.33 -5.81 0.11
CA MET A 272 0.44 -6.94 -0.41
C MET A 272 -0.49 -8.05 -0.91
N VAL A 273 -0.31 -8.43 -2.16
CA VAL A 273 -1.16 -9.41 -2.86
C VAL A 273 -0.46 -10.77 -2.85
N PHE A 274 -0.68 -11.57 -1.82
CA PHE A 274 -0.01 -12.86 -1.64
C PHE A 274 -0.86 -14.08 -2.01
N ASN A 275 -2.14 -13.88 -2.30
CA ASN A 275 -3.07 -14.96 -2.65
C ASN A 275 -2.87 -15.50 -4.07
N HIS A 276 -2.44 -14.66 -5.02
CA HIS A 276 -2.28 -15.05 -6.42
C HIS A 276 -1.10 -14.36 -7.11
N ALA A 277 -0.76 -14.83 -8.31
CA ALA A 277 0.15 -14.19 -9.25
C ALA A 277 -0.40 -14.27 -10.67
N THR A 278 0.18 -13.50 -11.60
CA THR A 278 -0.22 -13.57 -13.01
C THR A 278 0.63 -14.54 -13.83
N GLY A 279 0.26 -14.73 -15.10
CA GLY A 279 1.00 -15.53 -16.05
C GLY A 279 2.44 -15.09 -16.32
N ASN A 280 2.77 -13.83 -16.01
CA ASN A 280 4.10 -13.25 -16.16
C ASN A 280 5.03 -13.50 -14.96
N ASN A 281 4.49 -14.03 -13.85
CA ASN A 281 5.33 -14.48 -12.74
C ASN A 281 6.32 -15.56 -13.20
N PRO A 282 7.62 -15.50 -12.82
CA PRO A 282 8.63 -16.44 -13.32
C PRO A 282 8.30 -17.90 -13.08
N MET A 283 7.66 -18.24 -11.95
CA MET A 283 7.31 -19.64 -11.64
C MET A 283 6.11 -20.13 -12.45
N ASN A 284 5.17 -19.24 -12.78
CA ASN A 284 4.11 -19.57 -13.72
C ASN A 284 4.63 -19.67 -15.16
N LYS A 285 5.53 -18.76 -15.55
CA LYS A 285 6.18 -18.81 -16.86
C LYS A 285 6.97 -20.11 -17.08
N LEU A 286 7.56 -20.66 -16.01
CA LEU A 286 8.30 -21.92 -16.07
C LEU A 286 7.37 -23.13 -16.33
N TYR A 287 6.19 -23.18 -15.67
CA TYR A 287 5.15 -24.20 -15.85
C TYR A 287 3.78 -23.52 -15.99
N PRO A 288 3.42 -23.07 -17.22
CA PRO A 288 2.28 -22.18 -17.42
C PRO A 288 0.92 -22.76 -17.08
N TYR A 289 0.02 -21.88 -16.61
CA TYR A 289 -1.40 -22.15 -16.50
C TYR A 289 -1.98 -22.68 -17.84
N GLY A 290 -2.95 -23.57 -17.74
CA GLY A 290 -3.66 -24.12 -18.91
C GLY A 290 -2.93 -25.27 -19.61
N THR A 291 -1.59 -25.34 -19.54
CA THR A 291 -0.82 -26.43 -20.14
C THR A 291 -0.09 -27.30 -19.12
N ASP A 292 0.58 -26.69 -18.17
CA ASP A 292 1.52 -27.36 -17.26
C ASP A 292 1.23 -27.12 -15.78
N LEU A 293 0.15 -26.40 -15.44
CA LEU A 293 -0.18 -26.04 -14.05
C LEU A 293 -0.24 -27.25 -13.11
N ALA A 294 -0.76 -28.40 -13.60
CA ALA A 294 -0.79 -29.63 -12.82
C ALA A 294 0.60 -30.11 -12.36
N SER A 295 1.64 -29.75 -13.11
CA SER A 295 3.04 -30.06 -12.80
C SER A 295 3.73 -28.99 -11.97
N ASN A 296 3.14 -27.80 -11.82
CA ASN A 296 3.71 -26.69 -11.09
C ASN A 296 3.54 -26.87 -9.57
N PRO A 297 4.62 -26.93 -8.78
CA PRO A 297 4.49 -27.07 -7.31
C PRO A 297 4.09 -25.76 -6.61
N TRP A 298 4.32 -24.60 -7.23
CA TRP A 298 4.14 -23.30 -6.66
C TRP A 298 2.67 -22.88 -6.56
N PHE A 299 1.81 -23.41 -7.46
CA PHE A 299 0.42 -22.99 -7.57
C PHE A 299 -0.54 -24.17 -7.39
N ASN A 300 -1.72 -23.89 -6.86
CA ASN A 300 -2.83 -24.82 -6.80
C ASN A 300 -3.49 -24.94 -8.17
N VAL A 301 -3.83 -26.14 -8.59
CA VAL A 301 -4.58 -26.37 -9.84
C VAL A 301 -5.99 -25.81 -9.74
N ASN A 302 -6.57 -26.00 -8.56
CA ASN A 302 -7.86 -25.43 -8.18
C ASN A 302 -7.67 -24.77 -6.83
N ALA A 303 -8.04 -23.50 -6.71
CA ALA A 303 -8.00 -22.80 -5.44
C ALA A 303 -8.84 -23.55 -4.40
N PRO A 304 -8.30 -23.83 -3.20
CA PRO A 304 -9.04 -24.53 -2.15
C PRO A 304 -10.01 -23.63 -1.36
N HIS A 305 -10.35 -22.48 -1.90
CA HIS A 305 -11.22 -21.43 -1.33
C HIS A 305 -12.08 -20.78 -2.42
N SER A 306 -13.02 -19.90 -2.01
CA SER A 306 -13.95 -19.23 -2.93
C SER A 306 -13.33 -18.05 -3.70
N ASP A 307 -12.23 -17.50 -3.21
CA ASP A 307 -11.64 -16.22 -3.67
C ASP A 307 -10.60 -16.47 -4.78
N ASN A 308 -11.00 -17.22 -5.81
CA ASN A 308 -10.12 -17.63 -6.90
C ASN A 308 -9.94 -16.48 -7.91
N VAL A 309 -8.73 -15.92 -7.95
CA VAL A 309 -8.30 -14.85 -8.87
C VAL A 309 -6.94 -15.24 -9.45
N TYR A 310 -6.75 -15.15 -10.75
CA TYR A 310 -5.51 -15.55 -11.44
C TYR A 310 -4.97 -16.93 -11.00
N GLU A 311 -3.66 -17.08 -10.87
CA GLU A 311 -2.99 -18.31 -10.43
C GLU A 311 -2.80 -18.31 -8.92
N ASP A 312 -3.50 -19.19 -8.25
CA ASP A 312 -3.56 -19.32 -6.80
C ASP A 312 -2.27 -19.94 -6.23
N TRP A 313 -1.59 -19.23 -5.32
CA TRP A 313 -0.38 -19.72 -4.69
C TRP A 313 -0.63 -20.90 -3.75
N ASN A 314 0.18 -21.95 -3.86
CA ASN A 314 0.22 -23.02 -2.87
C ASN A 314 1.08 -22.64 -1.67
N HIS A 315 0.49 -22.07 -0.64
CA HIS A 315 1.18 -21.66 0.60
C HIS A 315 1.68 -22.84 1.45
N GLY A 316 1.31 -24.08 1.09
CA GLY A 316 1.86 -25.31 1.69
C GLY A 316 3.13 -25.78 1.02
N PHE A 317 3.52 -25.20 -0.12
CA PHE A 317 4.79 -25.50 -0.76
C PHE A 317 5.90 -24.67 -0.09
N GLU A 318 6.83 -25.38 0.57
CA GLU A 318 7.84 -24.74 1.44
C GLU A 318 8.61 -23.61 0.77
N PRO A 319 9.12 -23.70 -0.49
CA PRO A 319 9.80 -22.57 -1.14
C PRO A 319 8.90 -21.34 -1.37
N ALA A 320 7.59 -21.52 -1.59
CA ALA A 320 6.65 -20.40 -1.70
C ALA A 320 6.40 -19.78 -0.32
N HIS A 321 6.22 -20.59 0.70
CA HIS A 321 6.03 -20.14 2.08
C HIS A 321 7.24 -19.32 2.56
N GLU A 322 8.47 -19.81 2.33
CA GLU A 322 9.71 -19.08 2.63
C GLU A 322 9.79 -17.75 1.87
N MET A 323 9.43 -17.73 0.59
CA MET A 323 9.44 -16.52 -0.23
C MET A 323 8.59 -15.41 0.40
N PHE A 324 7.36 -15.69 0.82
CA PHE A 324 6.47 -14.69 1.41
C PHE A 324 6.97 -14.21 2.78
N ILE A 325 7.53 -15.09 3.61
CA ILE A 325 8.19 -14.70 4.86
C ILE A 325 9.33 -13.71 4.57
N ARG A 326 10.19 -14.03 3.60
CA ARG A 326 11.32 -13.19 3.22
C ARG A 326 10.86 -11.86 2.59
N ALA A 327 9.78 -11.86 1.81
CA ALA A 327 9.22 -10.62 1.26
C ALA A 327 8.76 -9.66 2.38
N LEU A 328 8.03 -10.16 3.39
CA LEU A 328 7.64 -9.36 4.54
C LEU A 328 8.86 -8.84 5.32
N GLN A 329 9.88 -9.67 5.53
CA GLN A 329 11.12 -9.23 6.18
C GLN A 329 11.87 -8.17 5.37
N TYR A 330 11.91 -8.32 4.05
CA TYR A 330 12.60 -7.43 3.14
C TYR A 330 12.04 -6.00 3.18
N TRP A 331 10.74 -5.83 2.99
CA TRP A 331 10.13 -4.51 3.01
C TRP A 331 10.27 -3.80 4.36
N LEU A 332 10.19 -4.53 5.49
CA LEU A 332 10.45 -3.97 6.82
C LEU A 332 11.91 -3.54 7.00
N LYS A 333 12.87 -4.33 6.50
CA LYS A 333 14.32 -4.07 6.69
C LYS A 333 14.84 -3.02 5.74
N GLU A 334 14.53 -3.17 4.45
CA GLU A 334 15.12 -2.34 3.39
C GLU A 334 14.36 -1.02 3.18
N TYR A 335 13.03 -1.07 3.27
CA TYR A 335 12.19 0.11 3.03
C TYR A 335 11.68 0.77 4.31
N LYS A 336 11.89 0.16 5.48
CA LYS A 336 11.43 0.70 6.76
C LYS A 336 9.93 0.97 6.81
N VAL A 337 9.13 0.17 6.08
CA VAL A 337 7.66 0.26 6.17
C VAL A 337 7.17 -0.13 7.56
N ASP A 338 5.97 0.27 7.93
CA ASP A 338 5.42 0.09 9.28
C ASP A 338 4.49 -1.09 9.41
N GLY A 339 4.08 -1.67 8.30
CA GLY A 339 3.23 -2.84 8.29
C GLY A 339 2.62 -3.13 6.93
N TYR A 340 1.67 -4.04 6.94
CA TYR A 340 1.04 -4.59 5.76
C TYR A 340 -0.47 -4.68 5.90
N ARG A 341 -1.16 -4.48 4.77
CA ARG A 341 -2.49 -5.02 4.54
C ARG A 341 -2.35 -6.20 3.59
N LEU A 342 -2.89 -7.36 3.92
CA LEU A 342 -2.87 -8.53 3.04
C LEU A 342 -4.21 -8.67 2.31
N ASP A 343 -4.12 -8.58 0.98
CA ASP A 343 -5.23 -8.75 0.04
C ASP A 343 -5.80 -10.17 0.11
N LEU A 344 -7.13 -10.31 0.09
CA LEU A 344 -7.86 -11.59 0.09
C LEU A 344 -7.20 -12.65 1.00
N SER A 345 -6.89 -12.29 2.23
CA SER A 345 -6.06 -13.11 3.13
C SER A 345 -6.64 -14.48 3.48
N HIS A 346 -7.95 -14.68 3.30
CA HIS A 346 -8.59 -16.00 3.38
C HIS A 346 -8.10 -16.96 2.26
N GLY A 347 -7.60 -16.40 1.15
CA GLY A 347 -7.01 -17.13 0.04
C GLY A 347 -5.58 -17.65 0.29
N LEU A 348 -4.93 -17.29 1.41
CA LEU A 348 -3.55 -17.75 1.68
C LEU A 348 -3.52 -19.20 2.17
N CYS A 349 -4.10 -20.09 1.38
CA CYS A 349 -4.24 -21.52 1.69
C CYS A 349 -3.11 -22.36 1.10
N SER A 350 -2.81 -23.48 1.76
CA SER A 350 -2.06 -24.59 1.14
C SER A 350 -2.93 -25.26 0.05
N ASP A 351 -2.58 -26.46 -0.38
CA ASP A 351 -3.41 -27.29 -1.26
C ASP A 351 -4.72 -27.81 -0.59
N LYS A 352 -5.04 -27.34 0.62
CA LYS A 352 -6.20 -27.76 1.42
C LYS A 352 -6.99 -26.55 1.91
N PRO A 353 -8.33 -26.66 1.99
CA PRO A 353 -9.15 -25.58 2.53
C PRO A 353 -8.88 -25.35 4.02
N ASN A 354 -9.24 -24.14 4.49
CA ASN A 354 -9.16 -23.71 5.90
C ASN A 354 -7.74 -23.74 6.51
N THR A 355 -6.70 -23.57 5.69
CA THR A 355 -5.30 -23.51 6.17
C THR A 355 -4.75 -22.09 6.25
N ALA A 356 -5.49 -21.09 5.78
CA ALA A 356 -5.07 -19.69 5.75
C ALA A 356 -4.69 -19.16 7.13
N VAL A 357 -5.47 -19.44 8.17
CA VAL A 357 -5.20 -18.96 9.55
C VAL A 357 -3.83 -19.44 10.05
N GLY A 358 -3.46 -20.70 9.78
CA GLY A 358 -2.15 -21.24 10.12
C GLY A 358 -1.01 -20.53 9.40
N ASN A 359 -1.15 -20.34 8.09
CA ASN A 359 -0.17 -19.63 7.26
C ASN A 359 -0.03 -18.16 7.69
N LEU A 360 -1.14 -17.47 7.95
CA LEU A 360 -1.14 -16.09 8.42
C LEU A 360 -0.41 -15.92 9.75
N LYS A 361 -0.59 -16.85 10.69
CA LYS A 361 0.14 -16.85 11.96
C LYS A 361 1.65 -17.04 11.76
N ASP A 362 2.04 -17.92 10.84
CA ASP A 362 3.44 -18.12 10.48
C ASP A 362 4.04 -16.87 9.83
N TYR A 363 3.34 -16.25 8.89
CA TYR A 363 3.77 -15.00 8.24
C TYR A 363 3.90 -13.87 9.25
N TYR A 364 2.94 -13.73 10.17
CA TYR A 364 3.03 -12.73 11.21
C TYR A 364 4.22 -12.95 12.16
N ASN A 365 4.44 -14.20 12.61
CA ASN A 365 5.53 -14.50 13.52
C ASN A 365 6.91 -14.43 12.87
N LYS A 366 7.07 -15.14 11.74
CA LYS A 366 8.37 -15.31 11.09
C LYS A 366 8.70 -14.17 10.12
N GLY A 367 7.69 -13.61 9.46
CA GLY A 367 7.84 -12.53 8.49
C GLY A 367 7.86 -11.14 9.15
N VAL A 368 6.91 -10.88 10.05
CA VAL A 368 6.70 -9.54 10.62
C VAL A 368 7.37 -9.41 11.97
N LYS A 369 6.91 -10.16 13.01
CA LYS A 369 7.40 -10.00 14.38
C LYS A 369 8.89 -10.31 14.56
N ALA A 370 9.44 -11.19 13.74
CA ALA A 370 10.87 -11.52 13.77
C ALA A 370 11.76 -10.31 13.38
N VAL A 371 11.20 -9.32 12.70
CA VAL A 371 11.91 -8.07 12.33
C VAL A 371 11.47 -6.93 13.24
N SER A 372 10.17 -6.77 13.46
CA SER A 372 9.59 -5.68 14.25
C SER A 372 8.33 -6.16 14.95
N SER A 373 8.35 -6.20 16.28
CA SER A 373 7.26 -6.77 17.10
C SER A 373 6.01 -5.89 17.12
N ASP A 374 6.14 -4.60 16.76
CA ASP A 374 5.10 -3.58 16.74
C ASP A 374 4.62 -3.21 15.34
N ALA A 375 5.16 -3.85 14.29
CA ALA A 375 4.71 -3.64 12.92
C ALA A 375 3.28 -4.19 12.71
N TYR A 376 2.51 -3.48 11.88
CA TYR A 376 1.11 -3.79 11.65
C TYR A 376 0.94 -4.97 10.69
N MET A 377 -0.10 -5.77 10.91
CA MET A 377 -0.60 -6.75 9.95
C MET A 377 -2.12 -6.68 9.92
N ILE A 378 -2.62 -6.09 8.87
CA ILE A 378 -4.04 -5.86 8.60
C ILE A 378 -4.47 -6.87 7.54
N LEU A 379 -5.63 -7.45 7.70
CA LEU A 379 -6.11 -8.55 6.86
C LEU A 379 -7.43 -8.17 6.19
N GLU A 380 -7.46 -8.24 4.90
CA GLU A 380 -8.72 -8.37 4.19
C GLU A 380 -9.17 -9.84 4.27
N HIS A 381 -9.89 -10.18 5.35
CA HIS A 381 -10.24 -11.57 5.66
C HIS A 381 -11.74 -11.79 5.55
N TRP A 382 -12.17 -12.13 4.36
CA TRP A 382 -13.55 -12.49 4.04
C TRP A 382 -13.67 -14.01 3.88
N GLY A 383 -14.84 -14.57 3.98
CA GLY A 383 -15.07 -16.00 3.79
C GLY A 383 -16.20 -16.52 4.69
N SER A 384 -16.64 -17.74 4.45
CA SER A 384 -17.73 -18.37 5.19
C SER A 384 -17.44 -18.53 6.69
N ASN A 385 -16.17 -18.71 7.05
CA ASN A 385 -15.70 -18.92 8.43
C ASN A 385 -15.21 -17.65 9.13
N MET A 386 -15.32 -16.46 8.51
CA MET A 386 -14.79 -15.22 9.05
C MET A 386 -15.28 -14.91 10.48
N GLY A 387 -16.47 -15.37 10.86
CA GLY A 387 -17.03 -15.16 12.19
C GLY A 387 -16.22 -15.80 13.32
N SER A 388 -15.51 -16.89 13.06
CA SER A 388 -14.57 -17.56 13.99
C SER A 388 -13.13 -17.21 13.75
N GLU A 389 -12.73 -17.07 12.48
CA GLU A 389 -11.34 -16.85 12.09
C GLU A 389 -10.83 -15.44 12.44
N ARG A 390 -11.62 -14.40 12.20
CA ARG A 390 -11.25 -13.03 12.57
C ARG A 390 -10.98 -12.83 14.07
N PRO A 391 -11.84 -13.28 15.02
CA PRO A 391 -11.54 -13.19 16.43
C PRO A 391 -10.23 -13.92 16.80
N GLU A 392 -9.97 -15.07 16.18
CA GLU A 392 -8.72 -15.82 16.39
C GLU A 392 -7.49 -15.03 15.91
N LEU A 393 -7.53 -14.48 14.69
CA LEU A 393 -6.46 -13.67 14.12
C LEU A 393 -6.22 -12.38 14.94
N ILE A 394 -7.30 -11.70 15.36
CA ILE A 394 -7.24 -10.53 16.22
C ILE A 394 -6.61 -10.86 17.58
N SER A 395 -7.01 -11.98 18.20
CA SER A 395 -6.42 -12.42 19.48
C SER A 395 -4.92 -12.70 19.36
N TYR A 396 -4.46 -13.06 18.16
CA TYR A 396 -3.06 -13.30 17.86
C TYR A 396 -2.25 -12.02 17.64
N GLY A 397 -2.94 -10.87 17.47
CA GLY A 397 -2.34 -9.54 17.38
C GLY A 397 -2.48 -8.85 16.03
N MET A 398 -3.09 -9.50 15.04
CA MET A 398 -3.42 -8.92 13.73
C MET A 398 -4.67 -8.05 13.80
N GLN A 399 -4.99 -7.35 12.73
CA GLN A 399 -6.21 -6.57 12.57
C GLN A 399 -6.96 -7.05 11.33
N CYS A 400 -8.27 -6.83 11.30
CA CYS A 400 -9.10 -7.20 10.14
C CYS A 400 -9.86 -5.99 9.61
N TRP A 401 -9.96 -5.86 8.30
CA TRP A 401 -10.84 -4.89 7.66
C TRP A 401 -12.29 -5.12 8.05
N SER A 402 -13.02 -4.04 8.27
CA SER A 402 -14.45 -4.06 8.54
C SER A 402 -15.15 -2.95 7.77
N ASN A 403 -15.84 -3.34 6.71
CA ASN A 403 -16.69 -2.43 5.96
C ASN A 403 -17.85 -1.94 6.84
N THR A 404 -17.92 -0.63 7.06
CA THR A 404 -19.07 0.02 7.67
C THR A 404 -20.00 0.46 6.56
N THR A 405 -21.14 -0.17 6.43
CA THR A 405 -22.02 0.09 5.30
C THR A 405 -22.44 1.54 5.23
N ASN A 406 -22.23 2.14 4.11
CA ASN A 406 -22.47 3.52 3.78
C ASN A 406 -23.92 3.84 3.41
N ALA A 407 -24.83 3.71 4.33
CA ALA A 407 -26.25 4.03 4.06
C ALA A 407 -26.63 5.49 4.39
N TYR A 408 -25.68 6.41 4.47
CA TYR A 408 -26.00 7.78 4.83
C TYR A 408 -26.43 8.67 3.65
N CYS A 409 -26.42 8.16 2.46
CA CYS A 409 -27.19 8.77 1.40
C CYS A 409 -28.71 8.71 1.70
N GLN A 410 -29.10 7.90 2.67
CA GLN A 410 -30.41 7.80 3.29
C GLN A 410 -30.28 8.19 4.76
N THR A 411 -31.30 8.16 5.56
CA THR A 411 -31.25 8.48 7.00
C THR A 411 -30.58 7.39 7.86
N ALA A 412 -30.12 6.30 7.27
CA ALA A 412 -29.56 5.17 7.99
C ALA A 412 -28.10 5.00 7.64
N MET A 413 -27.19 5.09 8.60
CA MET A 413 -25.93 4.35 8.54
C MET A 413 -26.22 2.87 8.75
N GLY A 414 -25.59 2.03 7.98
CA GLY A 414 -25.61 0.62 8.23
C GLY A 414 -24.74 0.26 9.45
N TRP A 415 -24.13 -0.85 9.39
CA TRP A 415 -23.28 -1.38 10.43
C TRP A 415 -22.05 -0.52 10.67
N LEU A 416 -21.85 -0.06 11.90
CA LEU A 416 -20.54 0.29 12.41
C LEU A 416 -20.01 -0.95 13.14
N LYS A 417 -19.02 -1.59 12.59
CA LYS A 417 -18.22 -2.54 13.34
C LYS A 417 -17.03 -1.79 13.87
N ASP A 418 -17.06 -1.62 15.13
CA ASP A 418 -16.08 -0.98 15.95
C ASP A 418 -15.45 -2.02 16.86
N GLY A 419 -14.36 -1.65 17.44
CA GLY A 419 -13.66 -2.40 18.43
C GLY A 419 -12.22 -2.69 18.07
N ASP A 420 -11.47 -3.00 19.09
CA ASP A 420 -10.06 -3.34 18.98
C ASP A 420 -9.87 -4.52 18.02
N GLY A 421 -8.88 -4.39 17.15
CA GLY A 421 -8.58 -5.40 16.15
C GLY A 421 -9.30 -5.22 14.82
N PHE A 422 -10.19 -4.24 14.68
CA PHE A 422 -10.78 -3.89 13.39
C PHE A 422 -10.20 -2.58 12.83
N VAL A 423 -10.09 -2.54 11.49
CA VAL A 423 -9.91 -1.32 10.72
C VAL A 423 -11.24 -1.05 10.01
N SER A 424 -11.99 -0.07 10.52
CA SER A 424 -13.32 0.27 10.02
C SER A 424 -13.26 1.37 8.99
N TYR A 425 -14.02 1.25 7.90
CA TYR A 425 -14.06 2.24 6.84
C TYR A 425 -15.46 2.35 6.21
N CYS A 426 -15.71 3.49 5.61
CA CYS A 426 -16.94 3.76 4.85
C CYS A 426 -16.71 3.64 3.35
N GLU A 427 -15.55 4.04 2.88
CA GLU A 427 -15.09 3.94 1.49
C GLU A 427 -13.76 3.19 1.44
N SER A 428 -13.53 2.46 0.36
CA SER A 428 -12.23 1.90 -0.05
C SER A 428 -12.12 1.93 -1.57
N HIS A 429 -11.05 1.40 -2.12
CA HIS A 429 -10.93 1.24 -3.57
C HIS A 429 -12.01 0.31 -4.17
N ASP A 430 -12.62 -0.58 -3.37
CA ASP A 430 -13.63 -1.54 -3.80
C ASP A 430 -15.08 -1.09 -3.55
N GLU A 431 -15.33 -0.25 -2.56
CA GLU A 431 -16.65 0.26 -2.27
C GLU A 431 -16.93 1.58 -2.97
N GLU A 432 -18.17 1.72 -3.47
CA GLU A 432 -18.58 2.93 -4.18
C GLU A 432 -18.59 4.16 -3.27
N ARG A 433 -18.10 5.28 -3.80
CA ARG A 433 -18.05 6.59 -3.15
C ARG A 433 -19.38 6.99 -2.54
N MET A 434 -19.34 7.45 -1.33
CA MET A 434 -20.53 7.85 -0.60
C MET A 434 -21.18 9.09 -1.17
N GLN A 435 -20.38 10.05 -1.59
CA GLN A 435 -20.91 11.25 -2.25
C GLN A 435 -21.50 10.96 -3.61
N TYR A 436 -20.97 9.98 -4.35
CA TYR A 436 -21.58 9.50 -5.59
C TYR A 436 -22.93 8.81 -5.31
N LYS A 437 -23.01 7.93 -4.30
CA LYS A 437 -24.27 7.30 -3.90
C LYS A 437 -25.30 8.32 -3.44
N ALA A 438 -24.90 9.31 -2.64
CA ALA A 438 -25.80 10.39 -2.22
C ALA A 438 -26.32 11.21 -3.39
N LYS A 439 -25.46 11.50 -4.38
CA LYS A 439 -25.83 12.18 -5.64
C LYS A 439 -26.82 11.36 -6.47
N LYS A 440 -26.68 10.04 -6.49
CA LYS A 440 -27.46 9.16 -7.36
C LYS A 440 -28.74 8.63 -6.69
N TYR A 441 -28.67 8.31 -5.41
CA TYR A 441 -29.72 7.59 -4.68
C TYR A 441 -30.18 8.29 -3.39
N GLY A 442 -29.58 9.43 -3.03
CA GLY A 442 -29.87 10.11 -1.76
C GLY A 442 -31.32 10.57 -1.64
N ASN A 443 -31.81 10.56 -0.40
CA ASN A 443 -33.16 11.02 -0.08
C ASN A 443 -33.23 12.55 0.02
N GLY A 444 -34.44 13.08 -0.05
CA GLY A 444 -34.69 14.52 0.01
C GLY A 444 -34.01 15.26 -1.15
N ASP A 445 -33.31 16.34 -0.85
CA ASP A 445 -32.61 17.17 -1.83
C ASP A 445 -31.16 16.72 -2.11
N LEU A 446 -30.69 15.63 -1.48
CA LEU A 446 -29.30 15.18 -1.62
C LEU A 446 -28.89 14.88 -3.08
N GLN A 447 -29.80 14.46 -3.94
CA GLN A 447 -29.50 14.20 -5.34
C GLN A 447 -29.15 15.48 -6.13
N THR A 448 -29.72 16.61 -5.75
CA THR A 448 -29.63 17.89 -6.46
C THR A 448 -28.84 18.96 -5.73
N ASN A 449 -28.78 18.91 -4.39
CA ASN A 449 -28.15 19.90 -3.54
C ASN A 449 -26.73 19.46 -3.13
N THR A 450 -25.75 19.93 -3.88
CA THR A 450 -24.33 19.64 -3.60
C THR A 450 -23.85 20.15 -2.21
N ALA A 451 -24.35 21.29 -1.76
CA ALA A 451 -23.97 21.82 -0.45
C ALA A 451 -24.49 20.94 0.69
N ALA A 452 -25.74 20.43 0.58
CA ALA A 452 -26.31 19.48 1.55
C ALA A 452 -25.51 18.18 1.58
N ARG A 453 -25.12 17.63 0.43
CA ARG A 453 -24.27 16.43 0.37
C ARG A 453 -22.92 16.64 1.03
N LEU A 454 -22.24 17.75 0.68
CA LEU A 454 -20.91 18.06 1.22
C LEU A 454 -20.93 18.36 2.72
N GLY A 455 -22.02 18.94 3.23
CA GLY A 455 -22.23 19.15 4.67
C GLY A 455 -22.21 17.85 5.47
N ARG A 456 -22.53 16.72 4.83
CA ARG A 456 -22.61 15.40 5.50
C ARG A 456 -21.27 14.65 5.54
N VAL A 457 -20.26 15.08 4.79
CA VAL A 457 -18.95 14.38 4.75
C VAL A 457 -18.36 14.28 6.15
N ALA A 458 -18.33 15.39 6.89
CA ALA A 458 -17.73 15.43 8.21
C ALA A 458 -18.49 14.59 9.25
N GLU A 459 -19.84 14.48 9.19
CA GLU A 459 -20.58 13.62 10.10
C GLU A 459 -20.26 12.15 9.88
N ASN A 460 -20.05 11.75 8.62
CA ASN A 460 -19.73 10.38 8.26
C ASN A 460 -18.31 10.01 8.72
N VAL A 461 -17.32 10.85 8.41
CA VAL A 461 -15.94 10.66 8.87
C VAL A 461 -15.89 10.64 10.40
N ALA A 462 -16.58 11.58 11.10
CA ALA A 462 -16.60 11.63 12.56
C ALA A 462 -17.18 10.35 13.17
N PHE A 463 -18.30 9.84 12.64
CA PHE A 463 -18.92 8.63 13.15
C PHE A 463 -18.25 7.33 12.69
N ASN A 464 -17.23 7.41 11.85
CA ASN A 464 -16.27 6.37 11.65
C ASN A 464 -15.11 6.53 12.65
N VAL A 465 -14.38 7.66 12.62
CA VAL A 465 -13.10 7.81 13.35
C VAL A 465 -13.23 8.08 14.86
N LEU A 466 -14.40 8.42 15.38
CA LEU A 466 -14.61 8.64 16.84
C LEU A 466 -15.04 7.37 17.59
N LEU A 467 -15.15 6.24 16.94
CA LEU A 467 -15.31 4.93 17.56
C LEU A 467 -13.96 4.36 18.04
N ASN A 468 -13.98 3.27 18.79
CA ASN A 468 -12.75 2.55 19.14
C ASN A 468 -12.23 1.70 17.97
N GLY A 469 -10.98 1.25 18.04
CA GLY A 469 -10.29 0.54 16.96
C GLY A 469 -9.62 1.46 15.96
N SER A 470 -9.17 0.90 14.86
CA SER A 470 -8.56 1.64 13.76
C SER A 470 -9.57 1.99 12.67
N HIS A 471 -9.26 3.02 11.91
CA HIS A 471 -10.16 3.52 10.87
C HIS A 471 -9.39 3.84 9.62
N MET A 472 -10.08 3.78 8.47
CA MET A 472 -9.51 4.10 7.17
C MET A 472 -10.45 5.04 6.41
N LEU A 473 -9.83 5.93 5.65
CA LEU A 473 -10.46 6.77 4.63
C LEU A 473 -9.85 6.42 3.28
N TRP A 474 -10.68 6.34 2.26
CA TRP A 474 -10.21 6.26 0.86
C TRP A 474 -9.87 7.65 0.35
N MET A 475 -8.78 7.80 -0.39
CA MET A 475 -8.31 9.09 -0.93
C MET A 475 -9.46 9.93 -1.47
N TRP A 476 -9.52 11.20 -1.07
CA TRP A 476 -10.51 12.21 -1.44
C TRP A 476 -11.92 12.03 -0.83
N GLU A 477 -12.13 11.09 0.10
CA GLU A 477 -13.38 10.98 0.87
C GLU A 477 -13.63 12.26 1.67
N GLU A 478 -12.61 12.80 2.32
CA GLU A 478 -12.65 13.96 3.22
C GLU A 478 -13.00 15.28 2.51
N ILE A 479 -12.79 15.36 1.20
CA ILE A 479 -13.14 16.51 0.36
C ILE A 479 -14.40 16.25 -0.46
N GLY A 480 -15.06 15.10 -0.22
CA GLY A 480 -16.32 14.72 -0.82
C GLY A 480 -16.24 14.41 -2.30
N TYR A 481 -15.31 13.54 -2.72
CA TYR A 481 -15.20 13.09 -4.10
C TYR A 481 -16.50 12.39 -4.56
N ASP A 482 -17.10 12.84 -5.64
CA ASP A 482 -18.45 12.47 -6.07
C ASP A 482 -18.56 11.86 -7.47
N PHE A 483 -17.46 11.31 -7.98
CA PHE A 483 -17.46 10.42 -9.15
C PHE A 483 -17.41 8.96 -8.69
N SER A 484 -17.96 8.05 -9.50
CA SER A 484 -17.91 6.62 -9.23
C SER A 484 -16.47 6.09 -9.26
N ILE A 485 -16.19 5.07 -8.44
CA ILE A 485 -14.94 4.30 -8.51
C ILE A 485 -14.76 3.62 -9.88
N ASN A 486 -15.83 3.45 -10.62
CA ASN A 486 -15.86 2.85 -11.97
C ASN A 486 -15.64 3.87 -13.09
N SER A 487 -15.54 5.17 -12.77
CA SER A 487 -15.35 6.22 -13.76
C SER A 487 -13.88 6.46 -14.09
N ASP A 488 -13.62 6.99 -15.27
CA ASP A 488 -12.36 7.59 -15.68
C ASP A 488 -12.58 8.96 -16.34
N LEU A 489 -11.53 9.62 -16.78
CA LEU A 489 -11.59 10.96 -17.38
C LEU A 489 -12.46 11.00 -18.65
N ASP A 490 -12.42 9.95 -19.48
CA ASP A 490 -13.20 9.87 -20.70
C ASP A 490 -14.63 9.36 -20.44
N HIS A 491 -14.83 8.65 -19.31
CA HIS A 491 -16.11 8.02 -18.94
C HIS A 491 -16.52 8.44 -17.51
N PRO A 492 -16.76 9.75 -17.25
CA PRO A 492 -17.00 10.27 -15.90
C PRO A 492 -18.32 9.79 -15.27
N ASN A 493 -19.22 9.22 -16.07
CA ASN A 493 -20.50 8.68 -15.63
C ASN A 493 -20.56 7.13 -15.71
N ALA A 494 -19.42 6.45 -15.87
CA ALA A 494 -19.38 5.00 -15.93
C ALA A 494 -19.75 4.38 -14.59
N GLU A 495 -20.51 3.28 -14.64
CA GLU A 495 -21.01 2.56 -13.46
C GLU A 495 -20.60 1.09 -13.45
N ASN A 496 -19.97 0.61 -14.52
CA ASN A 496 -19.45 -0.74 -14.60
C ASN A 496 -17.93 -0.75 -14.40
N SER A 497 -17.40 -1.87 -13.96
CA SER A 497 -15.98 -2.02 -13.61
C SER A 497 -15.01 -1.94 -14.80
N SER A 498 -15.50 -1.77 -16.05
CA SER A 498 -14.63 -1.77 -17.24
C SER A 498 -13.61 -0.64 -17.26
N TYR A 499 -13.87 0.46 -16.54
CA TYR A 499 -13.00 1.63 -16.49
C TYR A 499 -12.29 1.81 -15.14
N ARG A 500 -12.53 0.91 -14.18
CA ARG A 500 -12.05 1.01 -12.80
C ARG A 500 -10.53 1.13 -12.70
N CYS A 501 -9.77 0.41 -13.54
CA CYS A 501 -8.31 0.43 -13.58
C CYS A 501 -7.80 0.89 -14.96
N ASN A 502 -8.43 1.89 -15.56
CA ASN A 502 -8.09 2.30 -16.92
C ASN A 502 -6.83 3.18 -16.95
N LYS A 503 -6.19 3.23 -18.15
CA LYS A 503 -5.08 4.14 -18.49
C LYS A 503 -5.42 5.62 -18.31
N LYS A 504 -6.68 5.97 -18.35
CA LYS A 504 -7.16 7.32 -18.09
C LYS A 504 -7.36 7.52 -16.60
N PRO A 505 -6.79 8.60 -16.03
CA PRO A 505 -7.00 8.90 -14.62
C PRO A 505 -8.49 9.17 -14.37
N ARG A 506 -8.87 9.15 -13.10
CA ARG A 506 -10.19 9.63 -12.71
C ARG A 506 -10.30 11.13 -12.92
N PRO A 507 -11.55 11.66 -13.01
CA PRO A 507 -11.78 13.08 -13.09
C PRO A 507 -11.04 13.85 -12.00
N GLU A 508 -10.43 14.97 -12.40
CA GLU A 508 -9.51 15.72 -11.58
C GLU A 508 -10.22 16.55 -10.49
N ILE A 509 -9.55 16.72 -9.37
CA ILE A 509 -10.05 17.42 -8.19
C ILE A 509 -9.46 18.82 -7.98
N ARG A 510 -8.74 19.41 -8.93
CA ARG A 510 -8.11 20.75 -8.75
C ARG A 510 -9.11 21.81 -8.30
N SER A 511 -10.29 21.82 -8.88
CA SER A 511 -11.35 22.75 -8.51
C SER A 511 -11.90 22.51 -7.10
N TYR A 512 -11.64 21.32 -6.50
CA TYR A 512 -12.14 21.00 -5.16
C TYR A 512 -11.41 21.79 -4.08
N PHE A 513 -10.13 22.05 -4.24
CA PHE A 513 -9.32 22.80 -3.27
C PHE A 513 -9.72 24.26 -3.12
N THR A 514 -10.45 24.82 -4.07
CA THR A 514 -10.94 26.20 -4.04
C THR A 514 -12.45 26.33 -3.83
N ASN A 515 -13.18 25.20 -3.83
CA ASN A 515 -14.61 25.20 -3.54
C ASN A 515 -14.86 25.30 -2.04
N SER A 516 -15.52 26.37 -1.59
CA SER A 516 -15.71 26.70 -0.17
C SER A 516 -16.42 25.57 0.62
N ASN A 517 -17.43 24.89 0.04
CA ASN A 517 -18.12 23.80 0.71
C ASN A 517 -17.22 22.58 0.88
N ARG A 518 -16.36 22.29 -0.08
CA ARG A 518 -15.41 21.17 -0.02
C ARG A 518 -14.26 21.47 0.95
N VAL A 519 -13.75 22.69 0.94
CA VAL A 519 -12.76 23.15 1.93
C VAL A 519 -13.33 23.10 3.35
N ALA A 520 -14.60 23.47 3.54
CA ALA A 520 -15.27 23.36 4.83
C ALA A 520 -15.44 21.90 5.27
N ALA A 521 -15.76 20.97 4.35
CA ALA A 521 -15.84 19.54 4.63
C ALA A 521 -14.47 19.01 5.07
N PHE A 522 -13.42 19.25 4.27
CA PHE A 522 -12.05 18.89 4.63
C PHE A 522 -11.65 19.43 6.02
N THR A 523 -11.88 20.72 6.27
CA THR A 523 -11.50 21.34 7.54
C THR A 523 -12.14 20.64 8.73
N LYS A 524 -13.43 20.33 8.68
CA LYS A 524 -14.11 19.61 9.77
C LYS A 524 -13.60 18.17 9.91
N CYS A 525 -13.34 17.47 8.80
CA CYS A 525 -12.73 16.13 8.84
C CYS A 525 -11.35 16.18 9.49
N ALA A 526 -10.50 17.09 9.05
CA ALA A 526 -9.15 17.30 9.60
C ALA A 526 -9.18 17.64 11.10
N GLN A 527 -10.13 18.48 11.54
CA GLN A 527 -10.33 18.79 12.95
C GLN A 527 -10.66 17.54 13.76
N VAL A 528 -11.62 16.73 13.31
CA VAL A 528 -12.03 15.50 14.01
C VAL A 528 -10.91 14.46 14.03
N ILE A 529 -10.21 14.29 12.92
CA ILE A 529 -9.10 13.33 12.83
C ILE A 529 -7.94 13.79 13.74
N THR A 530 -7.56 15.06 13.69
CA THR A 530 -6.51 15.64 14.56
C THR A 530 -6.88 15.53 16.04
N LEU A 531 -8.15 15.70 16.40
CA LEU A 531 -8.62 15.51 17.77
C LEU A 531 -8.26 14.12 18.27
N ARG A 532 -8.54 13.08 17.47
CA ARG A 532 -8.23 11.69 17.80
C ARG A 532 -6.74 11.38 17.80
N THR A 533 -6.03 11.76 16.74
CA THR A 533 -4.66 11.29 16.50
C THR A 533 -3.59 12.07 17.24
N GLN A 534 -3.86 13.34 17.59
CA GLN A 534 -2.85 14.27 18.10
C GLN A 534 -3.25 14.99 19.40
N LEU A 535 -4.52 15.39 19.56
CA LEU A 535 -4.93 16.25 20.68
C LEU A 535 -5.42 15.45 21.89
N MET A 536 -6.06 14.29 21.69
CA MET A 536 -6.61 13.45 22.74
C MET A 536 -6.43 11.95 22.45
N PRO A 537 -5.26 11.48 21.95
CA PRO A 537 -5.11 10.08 21.53
C PRO A 537 -5.39 9.08 22.66
N GLU A 538 -5.07 9.41 23.90
CA GLU A 538 -5.27 8.57 25.09
C GLU A 538 -6.74 8.28 25.39
N VAL A 539 -7.66 9.16 24.99
CA VAL A 539 -9.09 8.95 25.18
C VAL A 539 -9.57 7.74 24.39
N PHE A 540 -8.98 7.48 23.24
CA PHE A 540 -9.39 6.44 22.31
C PHE A 540 -8.69 5.09 22.55
N GLU A 541 -7.84 4.98 23.57
CA GLU A 541 -7.24 3.71 23.97
C GLU A 541 -8.20 2.80 24.77
N GLY A 542 -9.32 3.33 25.23
CA GLY A 542 -10.36 2.60 25.95
C GLY A 542 -11.59 2.26 25.09
N ASN A 543 -12.75 2.26 25.74
CA ASN A 543 -14.03 2.05 25.08
C ASN A 543 -14.98 3.23 25.31
N PRO A 544 -15.80 3.61 24.32
CA PRO A 544 -16.83 4.63 24.50
C PRO A 544 -17.85 4.17 25.54
N THR A 545 -18.33 5.13 26.34
CA THR A 545 -19.37 4.88 27.36
C THR A 545 -20.78 4.90 26.78
N LEU A 546 -20.94 5.45 25.58
CA LEU A 546 -22.19 5.44 24.82
C LEU A 546 -21.88 5.36 23.32
N VAL A 547 -22.47 4.38 22.65
CA VAL A 547 -22.55 4.32 21.20
C VAL A 547 -24.02 4.13 20.82
N SER A 548 -24.62 5.14 20.22
CA SER A 548 -26.00 5.12 19.74
C SER A 548 -26.01 5.45 18.25
N VAL A 549 -25.82 4.42 17.43
CA VAL A 549 -25.66 4.53 15.97
C VAL A 549 -26.55 3.55 15.20
N SER A 550 -27.66 3.10 15.80
CA SER A 550 -28.54 2.13 15.16
C SER A 550 -29.09 2.64 13.83
N SER A 551 -29.23 1.74 12.87
CA SER A 551 -29.90 2.01 11.60
C SER A 551 -31.31 2.54 11.85
N GLY A 552 -31.71 3.61 11.18
CA GLY A 552 -33.03 4.27 11.43
C GLY A 552 -33.02 5.33 12.53
N SER A 553 -31.98 5.41 13.37
CA SER A 553 -31.86 6.53 14.31
C SER A 553 -31.41 7.77 13.56
N LYS A 554 -32.25 8.81 13.60
CA LYS A 554 -31.94 10.10 12.98
C LYS A 554 -30.86 10.85 13.74
N LEU A 555 -30.89 10.82 15.06
CA LEU A 555 -29.90 11.42 15.94
C LEU A 555 -28.94 10.35 16.44
N ARG A 556 -27.66 10.48 16.15
CA ARG A 556 -26.63 9.54 16.56
C ARG A 556 -25.64 10.17 17.53
N LYS A 557 -25.12 9.36 18.44
CA LYS A 557 -24.33 9.84 19.59
C LYS A 557 -23.18 8.88 19.88
N ILE A 558 -22.02 9.46 20.18
CA ILE A 558 -20.84 8.75 20.72
C ILE A 558 -20.38 9.53 21.96
N ARG A 559 -20.08 8.84 23.07
CA ARG A 559 -19.56 9.46 24.28
C ARG A 559 -18.38 8.67 24.84
N TRP A 560 -17.33 9.36 25.19
CA TRP A 560 -16.15 8.84 25.88
C TRP A 560 -16.07 9.46 27.29
N GLY A 561 -16.85 8.90 28.22
CA GLY A 561 -16.93 9.43 29.58
C GLY A 561 -17.29 10.91 29.63
N ASN A 562 -16.47 11.69 30.33
CA ASN A 562 -16.57 13.15 30.37
C ASN A 562 -15.51 13.84 29.46
N ASN A 563 -14.80 13.06 28.61
CA ASN A 563 -13.74 13.62 27.78
C ASN A 563 -14.24 14.06 26.41
N LEU A 564 -15.18 13.30 25.80
CA LEU A 564 -15.69 13.63 24.48
C LEU A 564 -17.16 13.23 24.34
N TYR A 565 -17.95 14.07 23.66
CA TYR A 565 -19.32 13.77 23.23
C TYR A 565 -19.52 14.28 21.81
N ALA A 566 -19.84 13.37 20.89
CA ALA A 566 -20.19 13.69 19.52
C ALA A 566 -21.68 13.39 19.27
N VAL A 567 -22.35 14.30 18.57
CA VAL A 567 -23.76 14.12 18.18
C VAL A 567 -23.96 14.67 16.77
N ALA A 568 -24.68 13.92 15.93
CA ALA A 568 -25.01 14.35 14.57
C ALA A 568 -26.44 13.98 14.19
N ASN A 569 -27.02 14.81 13.33
CA ASN A 569 -28.34 14.61 12.77
C ASN A 569 -28.27 13.98 11.38
N PHE A 570 -28.44 12.67 11.32
CA PHE A 570 -28.44 11.90 10.07
C PHE A 570 -29.75 11.98 9.28
N ASP A 571 -30.79 12.69 9.77
CA ASP A 571 -31.97 12.99 8.97
C ASP A 571 -31.62 13.86 7.76
N VAL A 572 -32.34 13.72 6.67
CA VAL A 572 -32.14 14.51 5.44
C VAL A 572 -33.07 15.72 5.34
N SER A 573 -34.10 15.81 6.16
CA SER A 573 -35.15 16.81 6.02
C SER A 573 -35.57 17.51 7.33
N SER A 574 -35.33 16.90 8.49
CA SER A 574 -35.88 17.40 9.78
C SER A 574 -34.77 17.72 10.78
N SER A 575 -34.85 18.85 11.42
CA SER A 575 -33.98 19.18 12.56
C SER A 575 -34.26 18.28 13.75
N GLN A 576 -33.22 17.98 14.54
CA GLN A 576 -33.28 17.15 15.73
C GLN A 576 -32.76 17.89 16.96
N GLY A 577 -33.42 17.73 18.11
CA GLY A 577 -32.94 18.28 19.37
C GLY A 577 -31.95 17.32 20.05
N ALA A 578 -30.85 17.86 20.55
CA ALA A 578 -29.85 17.14 21.34
C ALA A 578 -29.49 17.91 22.59
N THR A 579 -29.63 17.29 23.74
CA THR A 579 -29.23 17.86 25.04
C THR A 579 -27.84 17.31 25.41
N LEU A 580 -26.97 18.21 25.88
CA LEU A 580 -25.67 17.80 26.40
C LEU A 580 -25.85 16.93 27.65
N PRO A 581 -25.03 15.89 27.81
CA PRO A 581 -24.96 15.14 29.06
C PRO A 581 -24.46 16.05 30.20
N ASP A 582 -24.73 15.67 31.47
CA ASP A 582 -24.14 16.35 32.61
C ASP A 582 -22.60 16.38 32.53
N GLY A 583 -22.02 17.52 32.89
CA GLY A 583 -20.59 17.76 32.85
C GLY A 583 -20.23 19.16 32.34
N THR A 584 -18.93 19.42 32.27
CA THR A 584 -18.39 20.63 31.63
C THR A 584 -18.05 20.31 30.19
N TRP A 585 -18.55 21.09 29.23
CA TRP A 585 -18.37 20.85 27.81
C TRP A 585 -17.94 22.10 27.06
N TYR A 586 -17.15 21.90 26.02
CA TYR A 586 -16.69 22.92 25.09
C TYR A 586 -17.00 22.49 23.67
N ASP A 587 -17.61 23.37 22.86
CA ASP A 587 -17.92 23.10 21.44
C ASP A 587 -16.64 23.18 20.63
N TYR A 588 -16.01 22.01 20.43
CA TYR A 588 -14.70 21.90 19.78
C TYR A 588 -14.71 22.46 18.35
N LEU A 589 -15.70 22.11 17.52
CA LEU A 589 -15.79 22.57 16.14
C LEU A 589 -16.12 24.07 16.04
N ASN A 590 -16.51 24.70 17.14
CA ASN A 590 -16.75 26.12 17.26
C ASN A 590 -15.68 26.81 18.15
N GLY A 591 -14.40 26.46 17.91
CA GLY A 591 -13.25 27.12 18.55
C GLY A 591 -13.06 26.78 20.03
N GLY A 592 -13.64 25.70 20.56
CA GLY A 592 -13.54 25.32 21.96
C GLY A 592 -14.30 26.27 22.89
N THR A 593 -15.41 26.84 22.45
CA THR A 593 -16.24 27.75 23.28
C THR A 593 -17.04 26.95 24.32
N PRO A 594 -17.26 27.51 25.54
CA PRO A 594 -18.10 26.84 26.55
C PRO A 594 -19.48 26.49 25.99
N ALA A 595 -19.96 25.30 26.32
CA ALA A 595 -21.19 24.75 25.78
C ALA A 595 -22.08 24.20 26.90
N SER A 596 -23.41 24.42 26.82
CA SER A 596 -24.38 23.90 27.76
C SER A 596 -25.78 23.81 27.13
N GLY A 597 -26.69 23.05 27.76
CA GLY A 597 -28.11 23.01 27.41
C GLY A 597 -28.42 22.13 26.21
N THR A 598 -29.42 22.53 25.44
CA THR A 598 -29.97 21.81 24.30
C THR A 598 -29.67 22.52 22.99
N TYR A 599 -29.26 21.78 21.98
CA TYR A 599 -28.97 22.25 20.64
C TYR A 599 -30.01 21.71 19.66
N THR A 600 -30.40 22.53 18.70
CA THR A 600 -31.16 22.08 17.52
C THR A 600 -30.18 21.85 16.37
N LEU A 601 -30.03 20.63 15.90
CA LEU A 601 -29.15 20.25 14.79
C LEU A 601 -29.95 20.22 13.49
N ALA A 602 -29.51 20.96 12.50
CA ALA A 602 -30.04 20.86 11.14
C ALA A 602 -29.69 19.49 10.52
N PRO A 603 -30.35 19.05 9.41
CA PRO A 603 -29.95 17.88 8.67
C PRO A 603 -28.48 17.92 8.26
N GLY A 604 -27.71 16.85 8.55
CA GLY A 604 -26.29 16.76 8.26
C GLY A 604 -25.38 17.52 9.24
N GLU A 605 -25.93 18.12 10.29
CA GLU A 605 -25.12 18.88 11.26
C GLU A 605 -24.47 17.95 12.29
N LEU A 606 -23.15 18.11 12.41
CA LEU A 606 -22.28 17.48 13.40
C LEU A 606 -21.88 18.49 14.48
N LYS A 607 -21.93 18.09 15.74
CA LYS A 607 -21.27 18.76 16.87
C LYS A 607 -20.37 17.78 17.60
N VAL A 608 -19.21 18.28 18.00
CA VAL A 608 -18.22 17.55 18.81
C VAL A 608 -17.87 18.41 20.03
N PHE A 609 -18.07 17.87 21.22
CA PHE A 609 -17.80 18.52 22.48
C PHE A 609 -16.67 17.80 23.21
N THR A 610 -15.77 18.58 23.83
CA THR A 610 -14.66 18.08 24.66
C THR A 610 -14.85 18.50 26.10
N GLY A 611 -14.42 17.65 27.05
CA GLY A 611 -14.51 17.95 28.50
C GLY A 611 -13.47 18.97 28.96
N THR A 612 -12.46 19.22 28.17
CA THR A 612 -11.45 20.27 28.35
C THR A 612 -11.49 21.25 27.19
N GLN A 613 -11.10 22.50 27.40
CA GLN A 613 -11.09 23.48 26.34
C GLN A 613 -9.92 23.21 25.37
N ILE A 614 -10.25 22.88 24.13
CA ILE A 614 -9.31 22.58 23.05
C ILE A 614 -9.72 23.37 21.82
N ALA A 615 -8.78 24.11 21.23
CA ALA A 615 -8.99 24.80 19.96
C ALA A 615 -8.67 23.84 18.79
N PRO A 616 -9.55 23.75 17.79
CA PRO A 616 -9.27 22.94 16.59
C PRO A 616 -8.20 23.60 15.71
N PRO A 617 -7.48 22.82 14.88
CA PRO A 617 -6.59 23.39 13.88
C PRO A 617 -7.38 24.22 12.84
N THR A 618 -6.71 25.26 12.31
CA THR A 618 -7.23 26.11 11.25
C THR A 618 -6.27 26.08 10.06
N PHE A 619 -6.81 26.25 8.85
CA PHE A 619 -6.04 26.19 7.61
C PHE A 619 -6.33 27.43 6.76
N SER A 620 -5.29 28.14 6.31
CA SER A 620 -5.40 29.20 5.32
C SER A 620 -5.46 28.61 3.90
N ASP A 621 -4.73 27.52 3.66
CA ASP A 621 -4.71 26.74 2.43
C ASP A 621 -4.58 25.26 2.78
N ILE A 622 -5.60 24.46 2.53
CA ILE A 622 -5.61 23.03 2.87
C ILE A 622 -4.54 22.22 2.13
N SER A 623 -4.04 22.73 1.00
CA SER A 623 -3.02 22.08 0.19
C SER A 623 -1.59 22.36 0.62
N LYS A 624 -1.40 23.32 1.54
CA LYS A 624 -0.10 23.73 2.06
C LYS A 624 -0.12 23.68 3.58
N ARG A 625 1.03 23.43 4.17
CA ARG A 625 1.16 23.51 5.61
C ARG A 625 1.23 24.97 6.02
N ASP A 626 0.29 25.42 6.84
CA ASP A 626 0.42 26.67 7.56
C ASP A 626 1.46 26.46 8.67
N HIS A 627 2.46 27.34 8.72
CA HIS A 627 3.46 27.35 9.80
C HIS A 627 2.89 27.83 11.15
N THR A 628 1.57 27.88 11.28
CA THR A 628 0.92 28.19 12.55
C THR A 628 1.02 26.96 13.45
N PRO A 629 1.67 27.01 14.60
CA PRO A 629 1.74 25.87 15.51
C PRO A 629 0.31 25.46 15.89
N ILE A 630 0.01 24.17 15.78
CA ILE A 630 -1.12 23.56 16.50
C ILE A 630 -0.98 24.03 17.94
N GLY A 631 -2.02 24.69 18.45
CA GLY A 631 -2.05 25.50 19.65
C GLY A 631 -0.98 25.14 20.68
N ASN A 632 -0.21 26.14 21.11
CA ASN A 632 0.84 26.00 22.09
C ASN A 632 0.39 25.07 23.23
N VAL A 633 0.79 23.79 23.16
CA VAL A 633 1.21 23.17 24.39
C VAL A 633 2.48 23.94 24.71
N GLU A 634 2.40 24.91 25.61
CA GLU A 634 3.56 25.46 26.28
C GLU A 634 4.30 24.29 26.93
N THR A 635 5.12 23.59 26.13
CA THR A 635 6.24 22.91 26.74
C THR A 635 7.17 24.01 27.16
N ASP A 636 7.44 24.10 28.43
CA ASP A 636 8.51 24.92 29.02
C ASP A 636 9.91 24.58 28.48
N ALA A 637 10.01 24.15 27.24
CA ALA A 637 11.26 23.90 26.58
C ALA A 637 11.80 25.21 26.01
N PRO A 638 12.91 25.69 26.49
CA PRO A 638 13.48 26.99 26.08
C PRO A 638 13.71 26.98 24.56
N LYS A 639 13.19 28.01 23.89
CA LYS A 639 13.35 28.19 22.44
C LYS A 639 14.82 28.22 22.07
N ALA A 640 15.21 27.40 21.12
CA ALA A 640 16.57 27.42 20.60
C ALA A 640 16.70 28.50 19.53
N TYR A 641 17.77 29.29 19.60
CA TYR A 641 18.12 30.27 18.59
C TYR A 641 19.59 30.12 18.16
N LYS A 642 19.89 30.54 16.95
CA LYS A 642 21.26 30.56 16.43
C LYS A 642 21.94 31.86 16.78
N MET A 643 23.20 31.81 17.24
CA MET A 643 24.06 32.95 17.41
C MET A 643 25.41 32.69 16.74
N ILE A 644 26.10 33.79 16.38
CA ILE A 644 27.49 33.73 15.91
C ILE A 644 28.35 34.29 17.04
N ARG A 645 29.31 33.48 17.52
CA ARG A 645 30.30 33.88 18.50
C ARG A 645 31.67 33.44 18.03
N ASP A 646 32.61 34.37 17.96
CA ASP A 646 34.00 34.15 17.50
C ASP A 646 34.06 33.46 16.10
N GLY A 647 33.15 33.85 15.19
CA GLY A 647 33.06 33.34 13.83
C GLY A 647 32.43 31.93 13.70
N GLN A 648 31.98 31.33 14.81
CA GLN A 648 31.30 30.02 14.80
C GLN A 648 29.79 30.21 15.00
N VAL A 649 29.01 29.40 14.29
CA VAL A 649 27.56 29.30 14.47
C VAL A 649 27.28 28.37 15.63
N LEU A 650 26.59 28.88 16.64
CA LEU A 650 26.20 28.16 17.85
C LEU A 650 24.68 28.13 17.97
N ILE A 651 24.15 27.08 18.60
CA ILE A 651 22.74 26.89 18.94
C ILE A 651 22.60 27.10 20.44
N VAL A 652 21.86 28.13 20.86
CA VAL A 652 21.56 28.36 22.27
C VAL A 652 20.17 27.82 22.58
N ARG A 653 20.05 26.97 23.62
CA ARG A 653 18.80 26.42 24.11
C ARG A 653 18.74 26.58 25.63
N GLY A 654 17.97 27.52 26.09
CA GLY A 654 17.95 27.94 27.51
C GLY A 654 19.29 28.52 27.93
N ASP A 655 19.87 27.95 28.97
CA ASP A 655 21.18 28.33 29.53
C ASP A 655 22.35 27.57 28.87
N LYS A 656 22.08 26.68 27.91
CA LYS A 656 23.07 25.83 27.25
C LYS A 656 23.33 26.26 25.81
N THR A 657 24.61 26.17 25.43
CA THR A 657 25.10 26.52 24.09
C THR A 657 25.74 25.27 23.45
N TYR A 658 25.39 25.01 22.22
CA TYR A 658 25.84 23.85 21.47
C TYR A 658 26.50 24.27 20.14
N THR A 659 27.43 23.47 19.64
CA THR A 659 27.92 23.56 18.27
C THR A 659 26.80 23.17 17.29
N ILE A 660 26.96 23.45 16.01
CA ILE A 660 26.06 22.99 14.96
C ILE A 660 26.00 21.46 14.83
N THR A 661 27.00 20.74 15.38
CA THR A 661 27.09 19.28 15.43
C THR A 661 26.49 18.70 16.71
N GLY A 662 25.90 19.54 17.58
CA GLY A 662 25.23 19.11 18.80
C GLY A 662 26.14 18.95 20.03
N SER A 663 27.44 19.30 19.95
CA SER A 663 28.35 19.25 21.11
C SER A 663 28.09 20.44 22.04
N LEU A 664 27.96 20.18 23.36
CA LEU A 664 27.79 21.23 24.37
C LEU A 664 29.06 22.06 24.44
N VAL A 665 28.92 23.38 24.39
CA VAL A 665 30.03 24.36 24.48
C VAL A 665 30.03 25.08 25.84
N GLN A 666 28.84 25.32 26.42
CA GLN A 666 28.66 25.94 27.73
C GLN A 666 27.28 25.61 28.30
#